data_3b191d013c0498961143dc4c61652e6d
#
_entry.id   3b191d013c0498961143dc4c61652e6d
#
_cell.length_a   1.000
_cell.length_b   1.000
_cell.length_c   1.000
_cell.angle_alpha   90.00
_cell.angle_beta   90.00
_cell.angle_gamma   90.00
#
_symmetry.space_group_name_H-M   'P 1'
#
loop_
_entity.id
_entity.type
_entity.pdbx_description
1 polymer ?
#
loop_
_entity_poly.entity_id
_entity_poly.type
_entity_poly.pdbx_seq_one_letter_code
_entity_poly.pdbx_strand_id
1 'polypeptide(L)'
;MFELVKSQINLLELLSKDIGVDFKECGENTYQIDDEKQHGGCPFCGHNDCFKVKHDDDNLGESFYKCFSCDERGSVIDWIANKEKLTVVDAAKKLAKDHGIVLPNDYSPIQELFNVAAGYYHNCFKEICNVPQMKLGKMTPMEYQTKVRQRKPETIDSFTIGWSDGGLIEFLESIGYDPELLLESGLKSKKTGKDFLPSECFIYPHELKNRVSHFTFKDPIKKLAYQLPNKFVLNGVLFYNQDSIKTSDTVIVVEGENDVLSVVEANSGHAVIGTIGQISGSQLDWLRENLGGKNLVTIFDPDEAGDKYRSKLEKIKGAFKSLKQIKPAEEKDIDEHLSAGTTLASILESVPAQVESKKTYQPPSIPGCSSVSEDAESPPEMEIASENNSFFEKQGCYWKVKYKDGEPIYTKVSNFTLQLRNVYATEDGDRLREIVVIREDGFVSDPVLANSEIKVSLKSFRTLLARAADADFTGTDHDLIAMWELVYSKSTETLVKVTRVVGRHDKTRGWIFRNKFISDAGWEVEPDESGIFWLSNKSQGIRPDPLNKTGHSNEMSDIPCLYTESSPAERDELLKGFVQNLAKNLGDTGAALIMLAWMNACAYSNSIFPLNYSFPFLFVWGSNGEGKGTICSWLMDIYDLATTGRTAISQLKSGVGFGRKAEYYASLPMWIDEIRADKDTQEYSSTFRSYYDRTSRTMGAKDGFGVKVQEVRSCFMFAGEDHFEDPATKERCITVRVPKLGREKVESYQWIDSQKGLLSSIGYKWILESVNEDHAKLKTEIKALDRSLIVEAKCSARKSKNWAVVGLFAIRLAEKYMPSFDMKKYLFEASSKDSEMQKSETTVAQFFETVESIMSQEGFPKLTTSHIIREDNLLHVWFPHVYRVVDEAYHGKFAFTKNAVLSQLREEPYFVSDTRKIQMGLSGVRRVVITLDLTKAPDVIKNIGQSNV
;
A
#
# COMPACT_ATOMS: atom_id res chain seq x y z
N MET A 1 -10.80 2.90 -17.11
CA MET A 1 -10.14 1.94 -18.04
C MET A 1 -11.13 1.36 -19.02
N PHE A 2 -12.10 0.55 -18.58
CA PHE A 2 -13.02 -0.16 -19.51
C PHE A 2 -13.79 0.76 -20.43
N GLU A 3 -14.41 1.82 -19.91
CA GLU A 3 -15.16 2.79 -20.73
C GLU A 3 -14.25 3.51 -21.75
N LEU A 4 -13.02 3.85 -21.36
CA LEU A 4 -12.06 4.47 -22.27
C LEU A 4 -11.67 3.52 -23.43
N VAL A 5 -11.45 2.24 -23.12
CA VAL A 5 -11.11 1.23 -24.15
C VAL A 5 -12.30 1.00 -25.08
N LYS A 6 -13.51 0.87 -24.54
CA LYS A 6 -14.74 0.70 -25.34
C LYS A 6 -15.03 1.91 -26.24
N SER A 7 -14.79 3.13 -25.74
CA SER A 7 -15.09 4.36 -26.52
C SER A 7 -14.10 4.67 -27.63
N GLN A 8 -12.98 3.94 -27.73
CA GLN A 8 -11.95 4.16 -28.73
C GLN A 8 -11.76 3.02 -29.73
N ILE A 9 -12.49 1.90 -29.58
CA ILE A 9 -12.34 0.74 -30.44
C ILE A 9 -13.66 0.43 -31.13
N ASN A 10 -13.62 0.38 -32.44
CA ASN A 10 -14.77 0.01 -33.26
C ASN A 10 -15.02 -1.52 -33.16
N LEU A 11 -16.11 -1.90 -32.49
CA LEU A 11 -16.48 -3.32 -32.29
C LEU A 11 -16.73 -4.03 -33.59
N LEU A 12 -17.39 -3.37 -34.53
CA LEU A 12 -17.78 -3.99 -35.83
C LEU A 12 -16.54 -4.32 -36.67
N GLU A 13 -15.57 -3.39 -36.73
CA GLU A 13 -14.30 -3.62 -37.42
C GLU A 13 -13.47 -4.74 -36.74
N LEU A 14 -13.43 -4.72 -35.41
CA LEU A 14 -12.70 -5.75 -34.66
C LEU A 14 -13.28 -7.15 -34.94
N LEU A 15 -14.62 -7.28 -34.88
CA LEU A 15 -15.30 -8.55 -35.16
C LEU A 15 -15.10 -8.99 -36.60
N SER A 16 -15.27 -8.09 -37.57
CA SER A 16 -15.06 -8.41 -39.01
C SER A 16 -13.65 -8.95 -39.27
N LYS A 17 -12.65 -8.30 -38.69
CA LYS A 17 -11.25 -8.74 -38.82
C LYS A 17 -10.98 -10.08 -38.14
N ASP A 18 -11.55 -10.29 -36.96
CA ASP A 18 -11.27 -11.46 -36.12
C ASP A 18 -12.00 -12.73 -36.57
N ILE A 19 -13.22 -12.59 -37.09
CA ILE A 19 -14.06 -13.69 -37.59
C ILE A 19 -13.81 -13.93 -39.08
N GLY A 20 -13.31 -12.90 -39.79
CA GLY A 20 -13.08 -12.96 -41.24
C GLY A 20 -14.36 -12.88 -42.06
N VAL A 21 -15.41 -12.21 -41.55
CA VAL A 21 -16.72 -12.06 -42.18
C VAL A 21 -17.11 -10.60 -42.26
N ASP A 22 -17.92 -10.26 -43.30
CA ASP A 22 -18.53 -8.95 -43.42
C ASP A 22 -19.85 -8.90 -42.65
N PHE A 23 -20.23 -7.73 -42.18
CA PHE A 23 -21.48 -7.46 -41.50
C PHE A 23 -22.35 -6.58 -42.36
N LYS A 24 -23.65 -6.87 -42.44
CA LYS A 24 -24.65 -6.01 -43.11
C LYS A 24 -25.62 -5.43 -42.08
N GLU A 25 -26.06 -4.21 -42.34
CA GLU A 25 -27.07 -3.57 -41.51
C GLU A 25 -28.44 -4.29 -41.66
N CYS A 26 -29.08 -4.60 -40.53
CA CYS A 26 -30.37 -5.28 -40.44
C CYS A 26 -31.40 -4.51 -39.60
N GLY A 27 -31.09 -3.35 -39.09
CA GLY A 27 -31.92 -2.45 -38.32
C GLY A 27 -31.11 -1.21 -37.88
N GLU A 28 -31.73 -0.23 -37.26
CA GLU A 28 -31.08 0.99 -36.78
C GLU A 28 -29.88 0.65 -35.90
N ASN A 29 -28.67 1.00 -36.33
CA ASN A 29 -27.39 0.70 -35.69
C ASN A 29 -27.22 -0.79 -35.35
N THR A 30 -27.87 -1.69 -36.08
CA THR A 30 -27.83 -3.13 -35.79
C THR A 30 -27.37 -3.90 -37.03
N TYR A 31 -26.35 -4.71 -36.85
CA TYR A 31 -25.63 -5.43 -37.88
C TYR A 31 -25.73 -6.94 -37.66
N GLN A 32 -25.73 -7.72 -38.72
CA GLN A 32 -25.65 -9.19 -38.70
C GLN A 32 -24.63 -9.67 -39.70
N ILE A 33 -24.12 -10.90 -39.55
CA ILE A 33 -23.18 -11.52 -40.48
C ILE A 33 -23.80 -11.57 -41.88
N ASP A 34 -23.07 -11.14 -42.90
CA ASP A 34 -23.55 -11.18 -44.30
C ASP A 34 -23.37 -12.57 -44.89
N ASP A 35 -24.47 -13.33 -44.97
CA ASP A 35 -24.51 -14.74 -45.31
C ASP A 35 -24.39 -15.06 -46.80
N GLU A 36 -24.37 -14.07 -47.72
CA GLU A 36 -24.34 -14.36 -49.18
C GLU A 36 -23.03 -15.03 -49.63
N LYS A 37 -21.99 -15.10 -48.80
CA LYS A 37 -20.66 -15.64 -49.13
C LYS A 37 -20.07 -16.68 -48.20
N GLN A 38 -20.57 -16.85 -47.00
CA GLN A 38 -20.05 -17.80 -46.02
C GLN A 38 -21.16 -18.28 -45.06
N HIS A 39 -21.22 -19.58 -44.75
CA HIS A 39 -22.11 -20.18 -43.74
C HIS A 39 -21.68 -19.72 -42.32
N GLY A 40 -21.87 -18.41 -42.04
CA GLY A 40 -21.45 -17.77 -40.82
C GLY A 40 -22.50 -17.77 -39.73
N GLY A 41 -22.63 -18.90 -39.01
CA GLY A 41 -23.39 -18.90 -37.79
C GLY A 41 -22.67 -18.15 -36.64
N CYS A 42 -23.33 -18.03 -35.52
CA CYS A 42 -22.74 -17.44 -34.32
C CYS A 42 -21.35 -18.05 -34.00
N PRO A 43 -20.33 -17.26 -33.76
CA PRO A 43 -18.96 -17.76 -33.44
C PRO A 43 -18.90 -18.67 -32.23
N PHE A 44 -19.89 -18.61 -31.33
CA PHE A 44 -19.95 -19.39 -30.10
C PHE A 44 -20.76 -20.66 -30.20
N CYS A 45 -21.91 -20.64 -30.91
CA CYS A 45 -22.82 -21.81 -30.97
C CYS A 45 -23.09 -22.34 -32.39
N GLY A 46 -22.59 -21.68 -33.41
CA GLY A 46 -22.75 -22.10 -34.82
C GLY A 46 -24.15 -21.90 -35.41
N HIS A 47 -25.16 -21.40 -34.68
CA HIS A 47 -26.50 -21.15 -35.22
C HIS A 47 -26.52 -19.93 -36.13
N ASN A 48 -27.24 -20.05 -37.26
CA ASN A 48 -27.38 -18.98 -38.24
C ASN A 48 -28.38 -17.90 -37.78
N ASP A 49 -28.25 -16.68 -38.26
CA ASP A 49 -29.16 -15.53 -38.07
C ASP A 49 -29.41 -15.06 -36.65
N CYS A 50 -28.67 -15.58 -35.66
CA CYS A 50 -28.89 -15.29 -34.24
C CYS A 50 -27.87 -14.34 -33.65
N PHE A 51 -26.74 -14.09 -34.32
CA PHE A 51 -25.66 -13.21 -33.84
C PHE A 51 -25.82 -11.81 -34.41
N LYS A 52 -26.05 -10.85 -33.55
CA LYS A 52 -26.24 -9.44 -33.92
C LYS A 52 -25.27 -8.54 -33.16
N VAL A 53 -24.85 -7.48 -33.83
CA VAL A 53 -23.98 -6.44 -33.25
C VAL A 53 -24.74 -5.13 -33.28
N LYS A 54 -24.96 -4.54 -32.12
CA LYS A 54 -25.37 -3.14 -32.03
C LYS A 54 -24.11 -2.27 -32.03
N HIS A 55 -24.01 -1.38 -33.00
CA HIS A 55 -22.85 -0.53 -33.17
C HIS A 55 -23.30 0.89 -33.42
N ASP A 56 -22.72 1.81 -32.69
CA ASP A 56 -22.99 3.24 -32.76
C ASP A 56 -21.66 3.98 -33.02
N ASP A 57 -21.51 4.54 -34.22
CA ASP A 57 -20.33 5.26 -34.66
C ASP A 57 -20.10 6.55 -33.84
N ASP A 58 -21.16 7.17 -33.34
CA ASP A 58 -21.09 8.38 -32.53
C ASP A 58 -20.78 8.07 -31.05
N ASN A 59 -21.09 6.84 -30.61
CA ASN A 59 -20.86 6.36 -29.24
C ASN A 59 -20.38 4.91 -29.18
N LEU A 60 -19.13 4.67 -29.57
CA LEU A 60 -18.52 3.34 -29.61
C LEU A 60 -18.60 2.59 -28.27
N GLY A 61 -18.63 3.32 -27.15
CA GLY A 61 -18.71 2.75 -25.79
C GLY A 61 -19.99 1.96 -25.50
N GLU A 62 -21.08 2.23 -26.23
CA GLU A 62 -22.37 1.52 -26.13
C GLU A 62 -22.49 0.35 -27.10
N SER A 63 -21.49 0.11 -27.94
CA SER A 63 -21.49 -0.98 -28.90
C SER A 63 -21.36 -2.35 -28.21
N PHE A 64 -22.21 -3.33 -28.59
CA PHE A 64 -22.16 -4.69 -28.04
C PHE A 64 -22.64 -5.73 -29.07
N TYR A 65 -22.18 -6.97 -28.92
CA TYR A 65 -22.72 -8.13 -29.64
C TYR A 65 -23.64 -8.93 -28.75
N LYS A 66 -24.62 -9.62 -29.39
CA LYS A 66 -25.51 -10.58 -28.71
C LYS A 66 -25.91 -11.71 -29.67
N CYS A 67 -25.81 -12.94 -29.17
CA CYS A 67 -26.40 -14.10 -29.80
C CYS A 67 -27.76 -14.42 -29.15
N PHE A 68 -28.82 -14.49 -29.92
CA PHE A 68 -30.17 -14.81 -29.43
C PHE A 68 -30.46 -16.33 -29.31
N SER A 69 -29.53 -17.19 -29.72
CA SER A 69 -29.62 -18.63 -29.56
C SER A 69 -28.90 -19.15 -28.31
N CYS A 70 -27.66 -18.74 -28.05
CA CYS A 70 -26.88 -19.16 -26.87
C CYS A 70 -26.79 -18.11 -25.76
N ASP A 71 -27.44 -16.96 -25.95
CA ASP A 71 -27.45 -15.78 -25.04
C ASP A 71 -26.07 -15.17 -24.75
N GLU A 72 -25.03 -15.57 -25.51
CA GLU A 72 -23.69 -14.96 -25.38
C GLU A 72 -23.76 -13.51 -25.84
N ARG A 73 -23.17 -12.61 -25.00
CA ARG A 73 -23.18 -11.16 -25.23
C ARG A 73 -21.97 -10.51 -24.65
N GLY A 74 -21.54 -9.38 -25.22
CA GLY A 74 -20.41 -8.63 -24.68
C GLY A 74 -20.00 -7.43 -25.51
N SER A 75 -19.05 -6.69 -24.99
CA SER A 75 -18.35 -5.56 -25.62
C SER A 75 -17.09 -6.03 -26.35
N VAL A 76 -16.31 -5.08 -26.89
CA VAL A 76 -14.95 -5.35 -27.46
C VAL A 76 -14.05 -6.07 -26.47
N ILE A 77 -14.18 -5.76 -25.17
CA ILE A 77 -13.34 -6.34 -24.11
C ILE A 77 -13.76 -7.80 -23.86
N ASP A 78 -15.06 -8.05 -23.76
CA ASP A 78 -15.61 -9.41 -23.54
C ASP A 78 -15.27 -10.33 -24.71
N TRP A 79 -15.28 -9.78 -25.95
CA TRP A 79 -14.86 -10.52 -27.13
C TRP A 79 -13.44 -11.05 -27.03
N ILE A 80 -12.47 -10.17 -26.73
CA ILE A 80 -11.06 -10.58 -26.60
C ILE A 80 -10.84 -11.48 -25.37
N ALA A 81 -11.53 -11.21 -24.27
CA ALA A 81 -11.47 -12.05 -23.08
C ALA A 81 -11.90 -13.51 -23.38
N ASN A 82 -13.01 -13.69 -24.09
CA ASN A 82 -13.52 -15.00 -24.47
C ASN A 82 -12.64 -15.69 -25.53
N LYS A 83 -12.20 -14.94 -26.55
CA LYS A 83 -11.39 -15.46 -27.66
C LYS A 83 -10.02 -15.98 -27.18
N GLU A 84 -9.36 -15.21 -26.32
CA GLU A 84 -8.00 -15.51 -25.88
C GLU A 84 -7.91 -16.14 -24.49
N LYS A 85 -9.07 -16.40 -23.85
CA LYS A 85 -9.18 -16.95 -22.49
C LYS A 85 -8.45 -16.09 -21.46
N LEU A 86 -8.55 -14.78 -21.63
CA LEU A 86 -7.98 -13.78 -20.72
C LEU A 86 -9.01 -13.33 -19.68
N THR A 87 -8.53 -12.74 -18.58
CA THR A 87 -9.42 -11.98 -17.70
C THR A 87 -9.90 -10.71 -18.42
N VAL A 88 -11.06 -10.18 -18.04
CA VAL A 88 -11.61 -8.93 -18.60
C VAL A 88 -10.61 -7.77 -18.47
N VAL A 89 -9.83 -7.75 -17.36
CA VAL A 89 -8.79 -6.76 -17.11
C VAL A 89 -7.63 -6.91 -18.08
N ASP A 90 -7.14 -8.13 -18.28
CA ASP A 90 -6.01 -8.40 -19.18
C ASP A 90 -6.41 -8.18 -20.65
N ALA A 91 -7.63 -8.53 -21.03
CA ALA A 91 -8.19 -8.24 -22.33
C ALA A 91 -8.27 -6.73 -22.60
N ALA A 92 -8.75 -5.94 -21.64
CA ALA A 92 -8.79 -4.49 -21.75
C ALA A 92 -7.39 -3.86 -21.86
N LYS A 93 -6.42 -4.35 -21.08
CA LYS A 93 -5.02 -3.90 -21.16
C LYS A 93 -4.39 -4.23 -22.51
N LYS A 94 -4.66 -5.44 -23.00
CA LYS A 94 -4.19 -5.87 -24.31
C LYS A 94 -4.76 -5.01 -25.42
N LEU A 95 -6.08 -4.81 -25.44
CA LEU A 95 -6.73 -3.91 -26.40
C LEU A 95 -6.17 -2.50 -26.35
N ALA A 96 -5.97 -1.95 -25.16
CA ALA A 96 -5.37 -0.64 -25.01
C ALA A 96 -3.96 -0.58 -25.60
N LYS A 97 -3.13 -1.61 -25.35
CA LYS A 97 -1.77 -1.72 -25.90
C LYS A 97 -1.79 -1.84 -27.42
N ASP A 98 -2.64 -2.72 -27.96
CA ASP A 98 -2.71 -3.02 -29.40
C ASP A 98 -3.24 -1.83 -30.22
N HIS A 99 -4.09 -0.99 -29.60
CA HIS A 99 -4.66 0.22 -30.22
C HIS A 99 -4.02 1.54 -29.76
N GLY A 100 -2.94 1.50 -28.96
CA GLY A 100 -2.22 2.69 -28.50
C GLY A 100 -3.01 3.59 -27.55
N ILE A 101 -4.00 3.03 -26.82
CA ILE A 101 -4.85 3.75 -25.88
C ILE A 101 -4.09 3.93 -24.55
N VAL A 102 -3.89 5.16 -24.10
CA VAL A 102 -3.26 5.48 -22.82
C VAL A 102 -4.27 5.35 -21.70
N LEU A 103 -4.14 4.33 -20.87
CA LEU A 103 -5.07 4.07 -19.77
C LEU A 103 -4.79 4.98 -18.56
N PRO A 104 -5.80 5.67 -17.97
CA PRO A 104 -5.59 6.68 -16.93
C PRO A 104 -5.08 6.15 -15.57
N ASN A 105 -5.06 4.83 -15.37
CA ASN A 105 -4.70 4.18 -14.11
C ASN A 105 -3.73 3.00 -14.27
N ASP A 106 -2.99 2.92 -15.38
CA ASP A 106 -1.98 1.88 -15.49
C ASP A 106 -0.78 2.22 -14.61
N TYR A 107 -0.62 1.44 -13.56
CA TYR A 107 0.67 1.07 -13.03
C TYR A 107 1.40 0.31 -14.14
N SER A 108 1.96 1.06 -15.09
CA SER A 108 2.88 0.47 -16.05
C SER A 108 4.04 -0.11 -15.23
N PRO A 109 4.42 -1.40 -15.42
CA PRO A 109 5.64 -1.95 -14.81
C PRO A 109 6.86 -1.06 -15.04
N ILE A 110 6.88 -0.35 -16.18
CA ILE A 110 7.92 0.64 -16.52
C ILE A 110 7.86 1.87 -15.59
N GLN A 111 6.67 2.30 -15.17
CA GLN A 111 6.53 3.42 -14.23
C GLN A 111 7.10 3.07 -12.84
N GLU A 112 6.84 1.87 -12.36
CA GLU A 112 7.42 1.38 -11.12
C GLU A 112 8.94 1.23 -11.24
N LEU A 113 9.40 0.69 -12.35
CA LEU A 113 10.80 0.55 -12.68
C LEU A 113 11.53 1.90 -12.66
N PHE A 114 10.92 2.96 -13.22
CA PHE A 114 11.52 4.31 -13.20
C PHE A 114 11.62 4.88 -11.79
N ASN A 115 10.62 4.66 -10.94
CA ASN A 115 10.69 5.08 -9.55
C ASN A 115 11.80 4.33 -8.79
N VAL A 116 11.95 3.02 -9.04
CA VAL A 116 13.03 2.21 -8.45
C VAL A 116 14.40 2.67 -8.95
N ALA A 117 14.53 2.96 -10.24
CA ALA A 117 15.78 3.47 -10.83
C ALA A 117 16.16 4.83 -10.25
N ALA A 118 15.20 5.75 -10.03
CA ALA A 118 15.45 7.03 -9.38
C ALA A 118 15.94 6.86 -7.95
N GLY A 119 15.31 5.97 -7.19
CA GLY A 119 15.75 5.59 -5.84
C GLY A 119 17.17 5.00 -5.82
N TYR A 120 17.48 4.13 -6.77
CA TYR A 120 18.83 3.57 -6.93
C TYR A 120 19.87 4.67 -7.15
N TYR A 121 19.67 5.54 -8.13
CA TYR A 121 20.62 6.63 -8.41
C TYR A 121 20.77 7.60 -7.25
N HIS A 122 19.70 7.90 -6.54
CA HIS A 122 19.77 8.75 -5.36
C HIS A 122 20.51 8.08 -4.20
N ASN A 123 20.33 6.77 -4.01
CA ASN A 123 21.10 6.00 -3.03
C ASN A 123 22.59 5.93 -3.42
N CYS A 124 22.92 5.69 -4.70
CA CYS A 124 24.30 5.78 -5.17
C CYS A 124 24.91 7.15 -4.87
N PHE A 125 24.17 8.24 -5.09
CA PHE A 125 24.62 9.57 -4.72
C PHE A 125 24.93 9.67 -3.22
N LYS A 126 24.04 9.16 -2.34
CA LYS A 126 24.20 9.19 -0.89
C LYS A 126 25.36 8.34 -0.39
N GLU A 127 25.56 7.16 -0.93
CA GLU A 127 26.67 6.25 -0.57
C GLU A 127 28.02 6.85 -0.90
N ILE A 128 28.14 7.50 -2.05
CA ILE A 128 29.41 8.08 -2.51
C ILE A 128 29.48 9.60 -2.31
N CYS A 129 28.49 10.22 -1.69
CA CYS A 129 28.44 11.68 -1.55
C CYS A 129 29.67 12.27 -0.87
N ASN A 130 30.34 11.50 -0.02
CA ASN A 130 31.59 11.84 0.66
C ASN A 130 32.81 11.12 0.10
N VAL A 131 32.69 10.39 -1.01
CA VAL A 131 33.82 9.70 -1.65
C VAL A 131 34.35 10.54 -2.83
N PRO A 132 35.65 10.94 -2.82
CA PRO A 132 36.22 11.73 -3.90
C PRO A 132 36.17 11.01 -5.25
N GLN A 133 35.63 11.67 -6.27
CA GLN A 133 35.54 11.13 -7.63
C GLN A 133 36.62 11.74 -8.53
N MET A 134 37.33 10.90 -9.26
CA MET A 134 38.40 11.36 -10.17
C MET A 134 37.85 12.31 -11.24
N LYS A 135 36.69 12.02 -11.77
CA LYS A 135 36.01 12.86 -12.78
C LYS A 135 35.59 14.24 -12.25
N LEU A 136 35.44 14.40 -10.95
CA LEU A 136 35.13 15.68 -10.29
C LEU A 136 36.40 16.39 -9.78
N GLY A 137 37.60 16.06 -10.29
CA GLY A 137 38.83 16.65 -9.83
C GLY A 137 39.17 16.31 -8.36
N LYS A 138 38.78 15.11 -7.90
CA LYS A 138 38.89 14.61 -6.53
C LYS A 138 37.91 15.27 -5.54
N MET A 139 36.92 16.04 -6.00
CA MET A 139 35.80 16.45 -5.18
C MET A 139 34.83 15.29 -4.99
N THR A 140 34.07 15.30 -3.92
CA THR A 140 32.95 14.39 -3.75
C THR A 140 31.72 14.90 -4.54
N PRO A 141 30.74 14.06 -4.91
CA PRO A 141 29.50 14.51 -5.55
C PRO A 141 28.76 15.56 -4.71
N MET A 142 28.76 15.42 -3.39
CA MET A 142 28.15 16.40 -2.47
C MET A 142 28.91 17.73 -2.51
N GLU A 143 30.25 17.69 -2.49
CA GLU A 143 31.05 18.90 -2.60
C GLU A 143 30.86 19.63 -3.93
N TYR A 144 30.75 18.88 -5.03
CA TYR A 144 30.47 19.49 -6.33
C TYR A 144 29.09 20.19 -6.31
N GLN A 145 28.04 19.54 -5.81
CA GLN A 145 26.72 20.16 -5.73
C GLN A 145 26.71 21.36 -4.76
N THR A 146 27.33 21.25 -3.58
CA THR A 146 27.24 22.27 -2.54
C THR A 146 28.24 23.41 -2.74
N LYS A 147 29.48 23.17 -3.22
CA LYS A 147 30.54 24.17 -3.37
C LYS A 147 30.60 24.78 -4.78
N VAL A 148 30.41 23.95 -5.84
CA VAL A 148 30.49 24.42 -7.23
C VAL A 148 29.14 24.92 -7.73
N ARG A 149 28.07 24.18 -7.45
CA ARG A 149 26.69 24.54 -7.82
C ARG A 149 25.96 25.31 -6.74
N GLN A 150 26.54 25.44 -5.55
CA GLN A 150 25.98 26.12 -4.38
C GLN A 150 24.59 25.64 -3.97
N ARG A 151 24.29 24.34 -4.19
CA ARG A 151 23.02 23.73 -3.85
C ARG A 151 22.92 23.46 -2.34
N LYS A 152 21.71 23.65 -1.80
CA LYS A 152 21.38 23.22 -0.45
C LYS A 152 21.15 21.71 -0.42
N PRO A 153 21.58 20.99 0.64
CA PRO A 153 21.31 19.56 0.78
C PRO A 153 19.82 19.21 0.67
N GLU A 154 18.95 20.05 1.20
CA GLU A 154 17.50 19.87 1.15
C GLU A 154 16.97 19.91 -0.29
N THR A 155 17.56 20.73 -1.15
CA THR A 155 17.20 20.79 -2.59
C THR A 155 17.64 19.51 -3.31
N ILE A 156 18.84 19.01 -3.00
CA ILE A 156 19.34 17.76 -3.57
C ILE A 156 18.40 16.59 -3.24
N ASP A 157 17.99 16.51 -1.98
CA ASP A 157 17.07 15.46 -1.52
C ASP A 157 15.66 15.62 -2.11
N SER A 158 15.14 16.86 -2.12
CA SER A 158 13.77 17.12 -2.59
C SER A 158 13.56 16.88 -4.09
N PHE A 159 14.61 17.06 -4.90
CA PHE A 159 14.59 16.73 -6.33
C PHE A 159 15.18 15.37 -6.66
N THR A 160 15.48 14.54 -5.65
CA THR A 160 15.97 13.17 -5.80
C THR A 160 17.19 13.10 -6.73
N ILE A 161 18.10 14.10 -6.64
CA ILE A 161 19.28 14.15 -7.50
C ILE A 161 20.13 12.91 -7.25
N GLY A 162 20.47 12.22 -8.32
CA GLY A 162 21.20 10.95 -8.27
C GLY A 162 22.58 11.01 -8.90
N TRP A 163 23.29 9.91 -8.72
CA TRP A 163 24.59 9.64 -9.36
C TRP A 163 24.57 8.27 -10.02
N SER A 164 25.05 8.16 -11.24
CA SER A 164 25.18 6.90 -11.95
C SER A 164 26.54 6.28 -11.71
N ASP A 165 26.56 5.09 -11.12
CA ASP A 165 27.75 4.25 -10.98
C ASP A 165 27.93 3.26 -12.14
N GLY A 166 26.89 3.09 -12.99
CA GLY A 166 26.85 2.14 -14.11
C GLY A 166 26.38 0.73 -13.71
N GLY A 167 25.86 0.54 -12.50
CA GLY A 167 25.39 -0.74 -11.96
C GLY A 167 23.87 -0.89 -11.89
N LEU A 168 23.07 0.05 -12.42
CA LEU A 168 21.62 0.00 -12.34
C LEU A 168 21.04 -1.30 -12.89
N ILE A 169 21.45 -1.73 -14.07
CA ILE A 169 20.89 -2.93 -14.72
C ILE A 169 21.22 -4.18 -13.93
N GLU A 170 22.45 -4.32 -13.44
CA GLU A 170 22.84 -5.45 -12.59
C GLU A 170 22.02 -5.47 -11.29
N PHE A 171 21.82 -4.32 -10.68
CA PHE A 171 20.95 -4.17 -9.50
C PHE A 171 19.51 -4.59 -9.81
N LEU A 172 18.90 -4.07 -10.89
CA LEU A 172 17.51 -4.36 -11.23
C LEU A 172 17.29 -5.85 -11.56
N GLU A 173 18.23 -6.48 -12.27
CA GLU A 173 18.20 -7.92 -12.53
C GLU A 173 18.36 -8.74 -11.24
N SER A 174 19.20 -8.28 -10.31
CA SER A 174 19.41 -8.96 -9.02
C SER A 174 18.17 -8.97 -8.13
N ILE A 175 17.31 -7.96 -8.24
CA ILE A 175 16.05 -7.86 -7.51
C ILE A 175 14.86 -8.45 -8.29
N GLY A 176 15.10 -9.06 -9.47
CA GLY A 176 14.13 -9.88 -10.19
C GLY A 176 13.31 -9.16 -11.27
N TYR A 177 13.77 -8.00 -11.77
CA TYR A 177 13.15 -7.40 -12.94
C TYR A 177 13.47 -8.18 -14.22
N ASP A 178 12.44 -8.33 -15.08
CA ASP A 178 12.55 -9.02 -16.35
C ASP A 178 13.51 -8.26 -17.31
N PRO A 179 14.53 -8.92 -17.88
CA PRO A 179 15.42 -8.31 -18.84
C PRO A 179 14.73 -7.69 -20.07
N GLU A 180 13.58 -8.23 -20.50
CA GLU A 180 12.79 -7.65 -21.60
C GLU A 180 12.15 -6.32 -21.18
N LEU A 181 11.59 -6.23 -19.97
CA LEU A 181 11.07 -4.99 -19.42
C LEU A 181 12.15 -3.91 -19.30
N LEU A 182 13.38 -4.29 -18.90
CA LEU A 182 14.51 -3.37 -18.83
C LEU A 182 14.90 -2.82 -20.21
N LEU A 183 14.77 -3.61 -21.26
CA LEU A 183 14.98 -3.15 -22.65
C LEU A 183 13.82 -2.26 -23.13
N GLU A 184 12.59 -2.60 -22.81
CA GLU A 184 11.40 -1.83 -23.15
C GLU A 184 11.39 -0.45 -22.47
N SER A 185 11.90 -0.36 -21.26
CA SER A 185 12.00 0.90 -20.52
C SER A 185 13.04 1.87 -21.09
N GLY A 186 13.99 1.38 -21.86
CA GLY A 186 15.11 2.16 -22.37
C GLY A 186 16.25 2.34 -21.35
N LEU A 187 16.14 1.85 -20.14
CA LEU A 187 17.23 1.89 -19.15
C LEU A 187 18.38 0.93 -19.49
N LYS A 188 18.07 -0.20 -20.14
CA LYS A 188 19.05 -1.16 -20.65
C LYS A 188 19.38 -0.91 -22.10
N SER A 189 20.65 -0.80 -22.42
CA SER A 189 21.13 -0.61 -23.79
C SER A 189 21.04 -1.92 -24.59
N LYS A 190 20.37 -1.89 -25.74
CA LYS A 190 20.32 -3.03 -26.68
C LYS A 190 21.71 -3.44 -27.24
N LYS A 191 22.64 -2.48 -27.29
CA LYS A 191 23.99 -2.73 -27.87
C LYS A 191 24.95 -3.36 -26.87
N THR A 192 24.91 -2.92 -25.63
CA THR A 192 25.89 -3.31 -24.61
C THR A 192 25.32 -4.30 -23.58
N GLY A 193 24.01 -4.42 -23.48
CA GLY A 193 23.33 -5.17 -22.41
C GLY A 193 23.47 -4.55 -21.01
N LYS A 194 24.10 -3.38 -20.91
CA LYS A 194 24.34 -2.63 -19.68
C LYS A 194 23.47 -1.37 -19.62
N ASP A 195 23.70 -0.56 -18.60
CA ASP A 195 23.03 0.74 -18.42
C ASP A 195 23.07 1.55 -19.71
N PHE A 196 21.93 2.13 -20.07
CA PHE A 196 21.85 3.07 -21.18
C PHE A 196 22.48 4.41 -20.79
N LEU A 197 22.29 4.84 -19.55
CA LEU A 197 22.85 6.06 -19.00
C LEU A 197 24.34 5.86 -18.66
N PRO A 198 25.21 6.82 -19.00
CA PRO A 198 26.63 6.69 -18.71
C PRO A 198 26.92 6.69 -17.21
N SER A 199 27.98 6.02 -16.81
CA SER A 199 28.50 6.09 -15.45
C SER A 199 29.16 7.44 -15.16
N GLU A 200 29.29 7.75 -13.85
CA GLU A 200 29.90 8.98 -13.32
C GLU A 200 29.27 10.27 -13.85
N CYS A 201 27.94 10.30 -13.83
CA CYS A 201 27.10 11.45 -14.21
C CYS A 201 26.08 11.74 -13.14
N PHE A 202 25.70 13.02 -13.02
CA PHE A 202 24.53 13.41 -12.22
C PHE A 202 23.24 13.05 -12.94
N ILE A 203 22.28 12.49 -12.22
CA ILE A 203 20.97 12.08 -12.71
C ILE A 203 19.91 13.01 -12.15
N TYR A 204 19.03 13.50 -13.03
CA TYR A 204 17.88 14.33 -12.70
C TYR A 204 16.61 13.61 -13.10
N PRO A 205 15.87 13.01 -12.13
CA PRO A 205 14.57 12.43 -12.40
C PRO A 205 13.55 13.51 -12.72
N HIS A 206 12.75 13.31 -13.76
CA HIS A 206 11.64 14.18 -14.11
C HIS A 206 10.34 13.58 -13.60
N GLU A 207 9.69 14.29 -12.70
CA GLU A 207 8.48 13.84 -12.05
C GLU A 207 7.25 14.60 -12.54
N LEU A 208 6.15 13.88 -12.68
CA LEU A 208 4.82 14.43 -12.87
C LEU A 208 3.85 13.68 -11.94
N LYS A 209 3.14 14.41 -11.09
CA LYS A 209 2.23 13.85 -10.09
C LYS A 209 2.91 12.77 -9.24
N ASN A 210 4.12 13.05 -8.79
CA ASN A 210 4.99 12.19 -7.97
C ASN A 210 5.34 10.83 -8.63
N ARG A 211 5.45 10.80 -9.94
CA ARG A 211 5.90 9.64 -10.70
C ARG A 211 7.02 10.04 -11.62
N VAL A 212 8.11 9.32 -11.54
CA VAL A 212 9.25 9.54 -12.43
C VAL A 212 8.86 9.09 -13.83
N SER A 213 8.88 9.99 -14.76
CA SER A 213 8.47 9.76 -16.15
C SER A 213 9.62 9.80 -17.12
N HIS A 214 10.74 10.37 -16.70
CA HIS A 214 11.91 10.57 -17.54
C HIS A 214 13.15 10.79 -16.70
N PHE A 215 14.34 10.64 -17.34
CA PHE A 215 15.65 10.96 -16.76
C PHE A 215 16.44 11.80 -17.71
N THR A 216 17.05 12.87 -17.18
CA THR A 216 18.17 13.53 -17.80
C THR A 216 19.41 13.33 -16.97
N PHE A 217 20.58 13.42 -17.58
CA PHE A 217 21.85 13.29 -16.89
C PHE A 217 22.87 14.24 -17.49
N LYS A 218 23.74 14.73 -16.62
CA LYS A 218 24.77 15.70 -16.98
C LYS A 218 26.15 15.17 -16.63
N ASP A 219 27.02 15.14 -17.63
CA ASP A 219 28.44 14.91 -17.45
C ASP A 219 29.07 16.20 -16.87
N PRO A 220 29.65 16.15 -15.66
CA PRO A 220 30.15 17.36 -15.01
C PRO A 220 31.35 17.98 -15.73
N ILE A 221 32.11 17.20 -16.50
CA ILE A 221 33.32 17.66 -17.20
C ILE A 221 33.01 18.10 -18.63
N LYS A 222 32.34 17.26 -19.38
CA LYS A 222 32.09 17.46 -20.82
C LYS A 222 30.98 18.49 -21.09
N LYS A 223 30.27 18.94 -20.03
CA LYS A 223 29.07 19.78 -20.15
C LYS A 223 28.01 19.19 -21.12
N LEU A 224 28.03 17.86 -21.29
CA LEU A 224 27.07 17.17 -22.15
C LEU A 224 25.87 16.76 -21.31
N ALA A 225 24.69 17.13 -21.80
CA ALA A 225 23.43 16.63 -21.28
C ALA A 225 22.89 15.53 -22.21
N TYR A 226 22.44 14.44 -21.63
CA TYR A 226 21.82 13.33 -22.34
C TYR A 226 20.46 13.06 -21.72
N GLN A 227 19.58 12.43 -22.47
CA GLN A 227 18.24 12.05 -21.99
C GLN A 227 17.84 10.71 -22.59
N LEU A 228 16.90 10.03 -21.94
CA LEU A 228 16.26 8.89 -22.58
C LEU A 228 15.53 9.35 -23.84
N PRO A 229 15.52 8.54 -24.93
CA PRO A 229 14.75 8.88 -26.14
C PRO A 229 13.28 9.13 -25.82
N ASN A 230 12.65 10.09 -26.53
CA ASN A 230 11.27 10.53 -26.27
C ASN A 230 10.23 9.41 -26.24
N LYS A 231 10.45 8.32 -26.99
CA LYS A 231 9.57 7.14 -26.96
C LYS A 231 9.49 6.43 -25.61
N PHE A 232 10.43 6.70 -24.69
CA PHE A 232 10.46 6.15 -23.35
C PHE A 232 9.97 7.15 -22.28
N VAL A 233 9.61 8.38 -22.67
CA VAL A 233 9.03 9.37 -21.76
C VAL A 233 7.61 8.97 -21.42
N LEU A 234 7.30 8.88 -20.15
CA LEU A 234 6.00 8.48 -19.64
C LEU A 234 5.16 9.71 -19.21
N ASN A 235 3.83 9.54 -19.21
CA ASN A 235 2.88 10.49 -18.61
C ASN A 235 2.88 11.92 -19.16
N GLY A 236 3.38 12.15 -20.38
CA GLY A 236 3.29 13.47 -21.05
C GLY A 236 4.03 14.61 -20.33
N VAL A 237 5.13 14.32 -19.63
CA VAL A 237 5.99 15.34 -19.04
C VAL A 237 6.67 16.13 -20.14
N LEU A 238 6.47 17.44 -20.14
CA LEU A 238 7.04 18.37 -21.13
C LEU A 238 8.05 19.35 -20.51
N PHE A 239 7.99 19.54 -19.20
CA PHE A 239 8.85 20.48 -18.46
C PHE A 239 9.39 19.84 -17.17
N TYR A 240 10.62 20.17 -16.84
CA TYR A 240 11.15 19.84 -15.51
C TYR A 240 10.43 20.64 -14.43
N ASN A 241 10.09 20.03 -13.30
CA ASN A 241 9.31 20.64 -12.23
C ASN A 241 7.90 21.15 -12.67
N GLN A 242 7.28 20.47 -13.64
CA GLN A 242 6.02 20.88 -14.26
C GLN A 242 4.86 21.07 -13.27
N ASP A 243 4.81 20.31 -12.19
CA ASP A 243 3.75 20.40 -11.16
C ASP A 243 3.76 21.71 -10.37
N SER A 244 4.88 22.45 -10.37
CA SER A 244 5.03 23.70 -9.60
C SER A 244 4.08 24.81 -10.08
N ILE A 245 3.58 24.75 -11.31
CA ILE A 245 2.69 25.79 -11.89
C ILE A 245 1.41 26.02 -11.11
N LYS A 246 1.02 25.08 -10.25
CA LYS A 246 -0.18 25.18 -9.41
C LYS A 246 0.02 26.07 -8.19
N THR A 247 1.25 26.39 -7.84
CA THR A 247 1.60 27.07 -6.58
C THR A 247 1.61 28.59 -6.67
N SER A 248 1.55 29.16 -7.90
CA SER A 248 1.66 30.61 -8.09
C SER A 248 0.98 31.09 -9.37
N ASP A 249 0.52 32.33 -9.37
CA ASP A 249 0.00 33.01 -10.55
C ASP A 249 1.11 33.53 -11.49
N THR A 250 2.36 33.54 -11.02
CA THR A 250 3.53 33.87 -11.84
C THR A 250 4.38 32.64 -12.04
N VAL A 251 4.66 32.30 -13.29
CA VAL A 251 5.48 31.12 -13.66
C VAL A 251 6.75 31.60 -14.33
N ILE A 252 7.89 31.19 -13.81
CA ILE A 252 9.20 31.43 -14.40
C ILE A 252 9.56 30.24 -15.28
N VAL A 253 9.96 30.46 -16.51
CA VAL A 253 10.43 29.46 -17.47
C VAL A 253 11.91 29.66 -17.73
N VAL A 254 12.70 28.62 -17.51
CA VAL A 254 14.16 28.57 -17.68
C VAL A 254 14.57 27.43 -18.61
N GLU A 255 15.85 27.30 -18.99
CA GLU A 255 16.28 26.31 -19.98
C GLU A 255 16.57 24.94 -19.38
N GLY A 256 17.23 24.86 -18.26
CA GLY A 256 17.79 23.63 -17.72
C GLY A 256 17.36 23.30 -16.30
N GLU A 257 17.70 22.08 -15.88
CA GLU A 257 17.39 21.59 -14.52
C GLU A 257 18.12 22.39 -13.45
N ASN A 258 19.39 22.75 -13.68
CA ASN A 258 20.16 23.55 -12.74
C ASN A 258 19.57 24.92 -12.54
N ASP A 259 19.07 25.55 -13.64
CA ASP A 259 18.41 26.84 -13.55
C ASP A 259 17.14 26.79 -12.71
N VAL A 260 16.34 25.70 -12.88
CA VAL A 260 15.15 25.46 -12.03
C VAL A 260 15.55 25.36 -10.57
N LEU A 261 16.58 24.58 -10.25
CA LEU A 261 17.03 24.38 -8.88
C LEU A 261 17.49 25.69 -8.25
N SER A 262 18.26 26.50 -8.97
CA SER A 262 18.72 27.82 -8.49
C SER A 262 17.57 28.78 -8.22
N VAL A 263 16.58 28.83 -9.10
CA VAL A 263 15.40 29.70 -8.91
C VAL A 263 14.54 29.21 -7.74
N VAL A 264 14.40 27.88 -7.56
CA VAL A 264 13.69 27.31 -6.39
C VAL A 264 14.41 27.69 -5.09
N GLU A 265 15.73 27.60 -5.04
CA GLU A 265 16.54 27.97 -3.86
C GLU A 265 16.51 29.45 -3.54
N ALA A 266 16.36 30.29 -4.55
CA ALA A 266 16.18 31.72 -4.37
C ALA A 266 14.83 32.09 -3.73
N ASN A 267 13.93 31.12 -3.57
CA ASN A 267 12.63 31.19 -2.87
C ASN A 267 11.80 32.42 -3.23
N SER A 268 11.56 32.63 -4.52
CA SER A 268 10.84 33.78 -5.07
C SER A 268 9.33 33.79 -4.79
N GLY A 269 8.76 32.72 -4.26
CA GLY A 269 7.31 32.54 -4.18
C GLY A 269 6.63 32.30 -5.56
N HIS A 270 7.43 32.20 -6.64
CA HIS A 270 6.95 31.93 -7.98
C HIS A 270 7.14 30.48 -8.37
N ALA A 271 6.25 29.96 -9.21
CA ALA A 271 6.44 28.66 -9.82
C ALA A 271 7.59 28.72 -10.85
N VAL A 272 8.38 27.65 -10.97
CA VAL A 272 9.47 27.60 -11.95
C VAL A 272 9.46 26.26 -12.69
N ILE A 273 9.61 26.31 -14.01
CA ILE A 273 9.68 25.14 -14.89
C ILE A 273 10.85 25.25 -15.87
N GLY A 274 11.47 24.11 -16.20
CA GLY A 274 12.57 24.02 -17.16
C GLY A 274 12.16 23.37 -18.48
N THR A 275 12.61 23.90 -19.63
CA THR A 275 12.23 23.41 -20.98
C THR A 275 12.91 22.12 -21.38
N ILE A 276 14.03 21.76 -20.75
CA ILE A 276 14.81 20.55 -21.06
C ILE A 276 15.25 20.55 -22.54
N GLY A 277 15.99 21.56 -22.94
CA GLY A 277 16.47 21.75 -24.32
C GLY A 277 15.50 22.58 -25.18
N GLN A 278 15.38 22.21 -26.46
CA GLN A 278 14.62 23.04 -27.40
C GLN A 278 13.11 23.04 -27.13
N ILE A 279 12.53 24.25 -27.11
CA ILE A 279 11.05 24.37 -27.00
C ILE A 279 10.39 23.78 -28.24
N SER A 280 9.63 22.70 -28.03
CA SER A 280 8.85 22.00 -29.05
C SER A 280 7.48 22.66 -29.28
N GLY A 281 6.81 22.27 -30.36
CA GLY A 281 5.41 22.68 -30.61
C GLY A 281 4.46 22.24 -29.49
N SER A 282 4.60 21.00 -29.05
CA SER A 282 3.80 20.44 -27.92
C SER A 282 4.01 21.18 -26.60
N GLN A 283 5.20 21.70 -26.34
CA GLN A 283 5.46 22.55 -25.18
C GLN A 283 4.79 23.92 -25.31
N LEU A 284 4.80 24.52 -26.51
CA LEU A 284 4.09 25.76 -26.75
C LEU A 284 2.57 25.62 -26.59
N ASP A 285 2.00 24.53 -27.10
CA ASP A 285 0.58 24.25 -26.98
C ASP A 285 0.21 24.02 -25.52
N TRP A 286 1.03 23.24 -24.79
CA TRP A 286 0.85 23.04 -23.38
C TRP A 286 0.91 24.33 -22.55
N LEU A 287 1.84 25.25 -22.86
CA LEU A 287 1.92 26.55 -22.19
C LEU A 287 0.66 27.39 -22.43
N ARG A 288 0.10 27.37 -23.66
CA ARG A 288 -1.17 28.06 -23.95
C ARG A 288 -2.34 27.51 -23.13
N GLU A 289 -2.44 26.17 -23.05
CA GLU A 289 -3.56 25.50 -22.42
C GLU A 289 -3.51 25.58 -20.88
N ASN A 290 -2.31 25.49 -20.28
CA ASN A 290 -2.15 25.36 -18.84
C ASN A 290 -1.74 26.65 -18.12
N LEU A 291 -1.20 27.63 -18.85
CA LEU A 291 -0.77 28.93 -18.29
C LEU A 291 -1.59 30.10 -18.82
N GLY A 292 -2.69 29.83 -19.51
CA GLY A 292 -3.65 30.88 -19.91
C GLY A 292 -4.13 31.65 -18.68
N GLY A 293 -4.02 33.01 -18.74
CA GLY A 293 -4.40 33.88 -17.61
C GLY A 293 -3.35 34.04 -16.49
N LYS A 294 -2.19 33.37 -16.57
CA LYS A 294 -1.06 33.54 -15.62
C LYS A 294 -0.03 34.53 -16.17
N ASN A 295 0.79 35.09 -15.28
CA ASN A 295 1.94 35.90 -15.65
C ASN A 295 3.12 34.98 -15.99
N LEU A 296 3.67 35.10 -17.18
CA LEU A 296 4.81 34.32 -17.63
C LEU A 296 6.08 35.17 -17.59
N VAL A 297 7.10 34.72 -16.92
CA VAL A 297 8.44 35.33 -16.94
C VAL A 297 9.40 34.33 -17.54
N THR A 298 10.15 34.69 -18.55
CA THR A 298 11.14 33.80 -19.15
C THR A 298 12.55 34.32 -18.91
N ILE A 299 13.46 33.42 -18.49
CA ILE A 299 14.86 33.73 -18.28
C ILE A 299 15.66 32.68 -19.05
N PHE A 300 15.89 32.94 -20.34
CA PHE A 300 16.66 32.05 -21.20
C PHE A 300 18.07 32.56 -21.37
N ASP A 301 19.00 31.67 -21.69
CA ASP A 301 20.41 32.01 -21.89
C ASP A 301 20.60 33.12 -22.91
N PRO A 302 21.65 33.95 -22.77
CA PRO A 302 21.89 35.08 -23.65
C PRO A 302 22.45 34.69 -25.03
N ASP A 303 22.30 33.45 -25.43
CA ASP A 303 22.79 32.88 -26.69
C ASP A 303 21.73 32.82 -27.80
N GLU A 304 22.12 32.32 -29.00
CA GLU A 304 21.24 32.21 -30.18
C GLU A 304 20.06 31.26 -29.94
N ALA A 305 20.21 30.22 -29.10
CA ALA A 305 19.13 29.29 -28.75
C ALA A 305 18.07 29.97 -27.89
N GLY A 306 18.49 30.69 -26.83
CA GLY A 306 17.59 31.48 -25.99
C GLY A 306 16.87 32.56 -26.77
N ASP A 307 17.53 33.22 -27.77
CA ASP A 307 16.86 34.21 -28.65
C ASP A 307 15.78 33.56 -29.53
N LYS A 308 16.02 32.33 -30.01
CA LYS A 308 14.99 31.55 -30.74
C LYS A 308 13.81 31.19 -29.84
N TYR A 309 14.04 30.85 -28.56
CA TYR A 309 12.97 30.54 -27.61
C TYR A 309 12.16 31.77 -27.26
N ARG A 310 12.79 32.89 -26.98
CA ARG A 310 12.13 34.20 -26.80
C ARG A 310 11.25 34.55 -28.00
N SER A 311 11.73 34.37 -29.24
CA SER A 311 10.97 34.60 -30.45
C SER A 311 9.77 33.69 -30.63
N LYS A 312 9.86 32.40 -30.21
CA LYS A 312 8.72 31.47 -30.24
C LYS A 312 7.63 31.87 -29.25
N LEU A 313 8.00 32.27 -28.04
CA LEU A 313 7.04 32.66 -27.00
C LEU A 313 6.38 34.02 -27.32
N GLU A 314 7.10 34.93 -27.94
CA GLU A 314 6.52 36.21 -28.38
C GLU A 314 5.33 36.00 -29.32
N LYS A 315 5.36 34.96 -30.16
CA LYS A 315 4.24 34.62 -31.08
C LYS A 315 2.97 34.18 -30.36
N ILE A 316 3.07 33.71 -29.13
CA ILE A 316 1.94 33.21 -28.31
C ILE A 316 1.65 34.10 -27.09
N LYS A 317 2.26 35.29 -26.99
CA LYS A 317 2.12 36.19 -25.85
C LYS A 317 0.68 36.52 -25.46
N GLY A 318 -0.22 36.57 -26.45
CA GLY A 318 -1.64 36.87 -26.24
C GLY A 318 -2.38 35.76 -25.43
N ALA A 319 -1.77 34.60 -25.22
CA ALA A 319 -2.35 33.53 -24.40
C ALA A 319 -2.17 33.75 -22.88
N PHE A 320 -1.25 34.64 -22.49
CA PHE A 320 -0.88 34.87 -21.09
C PHE A 320 -1.44 36.21 -20.59
N LYS A 321 -1.63 36.32 -19.26
CA LYS A 321 -2.00 37.60 -18.64
C LYS A 321 -0.92 38.66 -18.85
N SER A 322 0.36 38.26 -18.75
CA SER A 322 1.54 39.04 -19.11
C SER A 322 2.67 38.13 -19.52
N LEU A 323 3.54 38.61 -20.43
CA LEU A 323 4.79 37.94 -20.78
C LEU A 323 5.94 38.91 -20.56
N LYS A 324 6.84 38.57 -19.63
CA LYS A 324 8.10 39.27 -19.38
C LYS A 324 9.26 38.42 -19.83
N GLN A 325 10.08 38.90 -20.74
CA GLN A 325 11.24 38.16 -21.24
C GLN A 325 12.53 38.83 -20.77
N ILE A 326 13.31 38.09 -19.98
CA ILE A 326 14.55 38.52 -19.38
C ILE A 326 15.71 37.88 -20.15
N LYS A 327 16.70 38.71 -20.53
CA LYS A 327 17.97 38.26 -21.06
C LYS A 327 19.04 38.55 -20.01
N PRO A 328 19.65 37.50 -19.38
CA PRO A 328 20.72 37.70 -18.39
C PRO A 328 21.87 38.54 -19.00
N ALA A 329 22.54 39.30 -18.13
CA ALA A 329 23.70 40.10 -18.53
C ALA A 329 24.97 39.24 -18.55
N GLU A 330 26.06 39.74 -19.16
CA GLU A 330 27.40 39.17 -19.08
C GLU A 330 27.59 37.76 -19.66
N GLU A 331 26.77 37.32 -20.62
CA GLU A 331 26.84 36.01 -21.26
C GLU A 331 26.78 34.83 -20.26
N LYS A 332 26.22 35.02 -19.05
CA LYS A 332 26.04 34.01 -18.01
C LYS A 332 24.60 33.53 -17.96
N ASP A 333 24.40 32.24 -17.61
CA ASP A 333 23.09 31.68 -17.32
C ASP A 333 22.56 32.12 -15.96
N ILE A 334 21.28 31.82 -15.65
CA ILE A 334 20.65 32.20 -14.38
C ILE A 334 21.32 31.51 -13.18
N ASP A 335 21.77 30.24 -13.35
CA ASP A 335 22.48 29.49 -12.32
C ASP A 335 23.80 30.17 -11.94
N GLU A 336 24.56 30.63 -12.94
CA GLU A 336 25.83 31.35 -12.72
C GLU A 336 25.62 32.73 -12.04
N HIS A 337 24.58 33.48 -12.40
CA HIS A 337 24.22 34.74 -11.76
C HIS A 337 23.84 34.58 -10.29
N LEU A 338 22.96 33.61 -9.98
CA LEU A 338 22.52 33.36 -8.60
C LEU A 338 23.67 32.81 -7.75
N SER A 339 24.51 31.94 -8.30
CA SER A 339 25.72 31.42 -7.64
C SER A 339 26.77 32.52 -7.40
N ALA A 340 26.83 33.57 -8.23
CA ALA A 340 27.70 34.72 -8.01
C ALA A 340 27.15 35.73 -6.97
N GLY A 341 26.00 35.45 -6.36
CA GLY A 341 25.38 36.27 -5.30
C GLY A 341 24.40 37.34 -5.81
N THR A 342 24.05 37.32 -7.11
CA THR A 342 22.98 38.18 -7.65
C THR A 342 21.64 37.68 -7.11
N THR A 343 20.79 38.59 -6.61
CA THR A 343 19.46 38.15 -6.11
C THR A 343 18.48 37.97 -7.25
N LEU A 344 17.58 37.00 -7.15
CA LEU A 344 16.54 36.80 -8.15
C LEU A 344 15.65 38.02 -8.30
N ALA A 345 15.37 38.74 -7.22
CA ALA A 345 14.61 40.00 -7.28
C ALA A 345 15.28 41.02 -8.19
N SER A 346 16.59 41.22 -8.09
CA SER A 346 17.34 42.16 -8.96
C SER A 346 17.32 41.72 -10.43
N ILE A 347 17.37 40.42 -10.70
CA ILE A 347 17.23 39.86 -12.05
C ILE A 347 15.82 40.12 -12.60
N LEU A 348 14.81 39.90 -11.78
CA LEU A 348 13.41 40.14 -12.18
C LEU A 348 13.12 41.66 -12.41
N GLU A 349 13.83 42.56 -11.74
CA GLU A 349 13.66 44.03 -11.89
C GLU A 349 14.48 44.64 -13.03
N SER A 350 15.51 43.98 -13.53
CA SER A 350 16.51 44.49 -14.45
C SER A 350 16.01 44.79 -15.86
N VAL A 351 14.76 44.53 -16.21
CA VAL A 351 14.14 44.84 -17.50
C VAL A 351 13.10 45.94 -17.35
N PRO A 352 13.10 47.01 -18.17
CA PRO A 352 12.04 48.02 -18.18
C PRO A 352 10.68 47.35 -18.43
N ALA A 353 9.70 47.67 -17.61
CA ALA A 353 8.33 47.18 -17.80
C ALA A 353 7.88 47.53 -19.23
N GLN A 354 7.56 46.55 -20.04
CA GLN A 354 6.92 46.82 -21.33
C GLN A 354 5.57 47.46 -21.03
N VAL A 355 5.39 48.66 -21.51
CA VAL A 355 4.13 49.42 -21.37
C VAL A 355 3.02 48.61 -22.03
N GLU A 356 2.06 48.17 -21.23
CA GLU A 356 0.85 47.55 -21.70
C GLU A 356 0.16 48.49 -22.70
N SER A 357 0.04 48.09 -23.93
CA SER A 357 -0.85 48.78 -24.88
C SER A 357 -2.29 48.38 -24.56
N LYS A 358 -2.92 49.13 -23.68
CA LYS A 358 -4.37 49.09 -23.48
C LYS A 358 -5.05 49.46 -24.77
N LYS A 359 -5.61 48.53 -25.50
CA LYS A 359 -6.68 48.81 -26.45
C LYS A 359 -7.94 49.11 -25.64
N THR A 360 -8.15 50.41 -25.40
CA THR A 360 -9.38 50.97 -24.88
C THR A 360 -10.46 50.82 -25.96
N TYR A 361 -11.43 49.97 -25.72
CA TYR A 361 -12.70 49.97 -26.44
C TYR A 361 -13.55 51.10 -25.83
N GLN A 362 -13.77 52.18 -26.60
CA GLN A 362 -14.74 53.20 -26.26
C GLN A 362 -16.11 52.78 -26.82
N PRO A 363 -17.16 52.71 -26.01
CA PRO A 363 -18.52 52.66 -26.51
C PRO A 363 -18.96 54.09 -26.91
N PRO A 364 -19.84 54.22 -27.93
CA PRO A 364 -20.27 55.51 -28.43
C PRO A 364 -21.09 56.31 -27.42
N SER A 365 -20.74 57.56 -27.27
CA SER A 365 -21.40 58.57 -26.44
C SER A 365 -22.83 58.86 -26.89
N ILE A 366 -23.77 58.88 -25.96
CA ILE A 366 -25.08 59.53 -26.06
C ILE A 366 -25.08 60.74 -25.13
N PRO A 367 -25.46 61.90 -25.63
CA PRO A 367 -25.36 63.16 -24.85
C PRO A 367 -26.56 63.43 -23.97
N GLY A 368 -26.28 63.94 -22.77
CA GLY A 368 -27.17 64.83 -22.02
C GLY A 368 -27.93 64.27 -20.85
N CYS A 369 -27.46 64.50 -19.63
CA CYS A 369 -28.19 65.42 -18.72
C CYS A 369 -27.33 65.70 -17.48
N SER A 370 -27.46 67.00 -17.08
CA SER A 370 -26.74 67.72 -16.05
C SER A 370 -27.18 67.36 -14.62
N SER A 371 -26.15 67.42 -13.72
CA SER A 371 -26.17 67.84 -12.29
C SER A 371 -27.36 67.50 -11.43
N VAL A 372 -27.11 66.91 -10.24
CA VAL A 372 -27.49 67.41 -8.93
C VAL A 372 -26.75 66.58 -7.81
N SER A 373 -26.05 67.34 -6.96
CA SER A 373 -25.76 67.26 -5.51
C SER A 373 -25.26 66.02 -4.84
N GLU A 374 -24.18 66.29 -4.14
CA GLU A 374 -23.52 65.59 -3.05
C GLU A 374 -24.47 65.13 -1.93
N ASP A 375 -24.10 64.05 -1.35
CA ASP A 375 -24.39 63.40 -0.07
C ASP A 375 -25.09 62.05 -0.17
N ALA A 376 -24.29 61.01 -0.47
CA ALA A 376 -24.56 59.65 -0.02
C ALA A 376 -23.22 58.90 0.06
N GLU A 377 -22.95 58.33 1.23
CA GLU A 377 -21.78 57.53 1.56
C GLU A 377 -21.44 56.54 0.44
N SER A 378 -20.18 56.52 0.01
CA SER A 378 -19.64 55.56 -0.94
C SER A 378 -19.83 54.14 -0.41
N PRO A 379 -20.36 53.20 -1.21
CA PRO A 379 -20.33 51.79 -0.85
C PRO A 379 -18.87 51.32 -0.80
N PRO A 380 -18.50 50.45 0.16
CA PRO A 380 -17.15 49.90 0.21
C PRO A 380 -16.85 49.12 -1.06
N GLU A 381 -15.59 49.25 -1.52
CA GLU A 381 -15.06 48.64 -2.73
C GLU A 381 -15.49 47.20 -2.88
N MET A 382 -16.24 46.91 -3.93
CA MET A 382 -16.55 45.55 -4.36
C MET A 382 -15.27 44.92 -4.95
N GLU A 383 -14.76 43.86 -4.33
CA GLU A 383 -13.92 42.88 -5.05
C GLU A 383 -14.79 42.33 -6.19
N ILE A 384 -14.44 42.68 -7.42
CA ILE A 384 -15.17 42.32 -8.63
C ILE A 384 -15.01 40.80 -8.85
N ALA A 385 -16.05 40.05 -8.47
CA ALA A 385 -16.24 38.70 -9.02
C ALA A 385 -16.60 38.89 -10.52
N SER A 386 -15.99 38.03 -11.37
CA SER A 386 -16.17 38.01 -12.81
C SER A 386 -17.64 38.12 -13.22
N GLU A 387 -17.97 38.80 -14.32
CA GLU A 387 -19.28 39.19 -14.84
C GLU A 387 -20.36 38.10 -15.03
N ASN A 388 -20.09 36.83 -14.58
CA ASN A 388 -21.01 35.71 -14.71
C ASN A 388 -21.47 35.06 -13.37
N ASN A 389 -21.01 35.55 -12.22
CA ASN A 389 -21.37 34.90 -10.94
C ASN A 389 -22.48 35.61 -10.20
N SER A 390 -23.70 35.03 -10.28
CA SER A 390 -24.87 35.49 -9.50
C SER A 390 -24.79 35.12 -8.01
N PHE A 391 -23.68 34.54 -7.53
CA PHE A 391 -23.48 34.04 -6.15
C PHE A 391 -22.10 34.48 -5.62
N PHE A 392 -22.05 35.09 -4.43
CA PHE A 392 -20.82 35.65 -3.87
C PHE A 392 -20.81 35.64 -2.35
N GLU A 393 -19.64 35.89 -1.75
CA GLU A 393 -19.44 36.01 -0.31
C GLU A 393 -19.29 37.46 0.09
N LYS A 394 -20.05 37.90 1.11
CA LYS A 394 -19.98 39.25 1.68
C LYS A 394 -20.27 39.20 3.18
N GLN A 395 -19.45 39.87 4.00
CA GLN A 395 -19.63 40.00 5.46
C GLN A 395 -19.83 38.65 6.18
N GLY A 396 -19.00 37.66 5.86
CA GLY A 396 -19.07 36.33 6.50
C GLY A 396 -20.30 35.50 6.13
N CYS A 397 -20.98 35.83 5.04
CA CYS A 397 -22.18 35.15 4.57
C CYS A 397 -22.16 34.96 3.07
N TYR A 398 -22.93 33.99 2.59
CA TYR A 398 -23.16 33.80 1.16
C TYR A 398 -24.42 34.56 0.72
N TRP A 399 -24.32 35.20 -0.44
CA TRP A 399 -25.36 36.02 -1.06
C TRP A 399 -25.57 35.62 -2.50
N LYS A 400 -26.79 35.81 -3.00
CA LYS A 400 -27.09 35.71 -4.42
C LYS A 400 -27.70 37.01 -4.95
N VAL A 401 -27.41 37.32 -6.21
CA VAL A 401 -28.01 38.44 -6.91
C VAL A 401 -28.93 37.95 -8.01
N LYS A 402 -30.11 38.54 -8.12
CA LYS A 402 -31.03 38.37 -9.24
C LYS A 402 -31.37 39.75 -9.80
N TYR A 403 -31.46 39.86 -11.11
CA TYR A 403 -31.86 41.09 -11.75
C TYR A 403 -33.38 41.04 -12.00
N LYS A 404 -34.11 42.06 -11.57
CA LYS A 404 -35.49 42.27 -11.90
C LYS A 404 -35.63 43.68 -12.49
N ASP A 405 -36.17 43.79 -13.68
CA ASP A 405 -36.33 45.04 -14.44
C ASP A 405 -35.03 45.85 -14.60
N GLY A 406 -33.87 45.12 -14.63
CA GLY A 406 -32.54 45.72 -14.71
C GLY A 406 -31.86 46.08 -13.38
N GLU A 407 -32.60 46.02 -12.26
CA GLU A 407 -32.09 46.33 -10.93
C GLU A 407 -31.64 45.06 -10.19
N PRO A 408 -30.46 45.06 -9.50
CA PRO A 408 -29.95 43.91 -8.75
C PRO A 408 -30.69 43.76 -7.40
N ILE A 409 -31.26 42.58 -7.16
CA ILE A 409 -31.85 42.18 -5.87
C ILE A 409 -30.90 41.21 -5.17
N TYR A 410 -30.36 41.65 -4.05
CA TYR A 410 -29.46 40.86 -3.23
C TYR A 410 -30.24 40.03 -2.19
N THR A 411 -29.99 38.74 -2.13
CA THR A 411 -30.62 37.84 -1.16
C THR A 411 -29.56 37.08 -0.36
N LYS A 412 -29.58 37.24 0.97
CA LYS A 412 -28.73 36.49 1.86
C LYS A 412 -29.20 35.04 1.92
N VAL A 413 -28.28 34.05 1.72
CA VAL A 413 -28.61 32.63 1.70
C VAL A 413 -27.95 31.81 2.81
N SER A 414 -27.04 32.41 3.57
CA SER A 414 -26.43 31.78 4.74
C SER A 414 -26.14 32.79 5.85
N ASN A 415 -25.92 32.28 7.07
CA ASN A 415 -25.38 33.04 8.20
C ASN A 415 -23.93 32.60 8.53
N PHE A 416 -23.22 32.01 7.55
CA PHE A 416 -21.88 31.47 7.69
C PHE A 416 -21.13 31.50 6.36
N THR A 417 -19.82 31.28 6.46
CA THR A 417 -18.93 30.88 5.35
C THR A 417 -18.25 29.56 5.65
N LEU A 418 -17.74 28.89 4.62
CA LEU A 418 -17.00 27.64 4.71
C LEU A 418 -15.53 27.86 4.38
N GLN A 419 -14.66 27.32 5.20
CA GLN A 419 -13.25 27.12 4.90
C GLN A 419 -12.99 25.63 4.62
N LEU A 420 -12.58 25.29 3.41
CA LEU A 420 -12.11 23.96 3.06
C LEU A 420 -10.63 23.85 3.43
N ARG A 421 -10.29 22.97 4.38
CA ARG A 421 -8.89 22.74 4.82
C ARG A 421 -8.19 21.71 3.98
N ASN A 422 -8.76 20.50 3.93
CA ASN A 422 -8.17 19.36 3.23
C ASN A 422 -9.23 18.56 2.48
N VAL A 423 -8.83 17.92 1.38
CA VAL A 423 -9.62 16.90 0.69
C VAL A 423 -8.89 15.57 0.82
N TYR A 424 -9.53 14.60 1.46
CA TYR A 424 -9.00 13.28 1.70
C TYR A 424 -9.55 12.28 0.70
N ALA A 425 -8.68 11.58 -0.03
CA ALA A 425 -9.05 10.46 -0.87
C ALA A 425 -8.88 9.15 -0.10
N THR A 426 -9.97 8.43 0.11
CA THR A 426 -9.92 7.09 0.73
C THR A 426 -9.47 6.04 -0.28
N GLU A 427 -9.03 4.89 0.20
CA GLU A 427 -8.62 3.77 -0.68
C GLU A 427 -9.79 3.17 -1.48
N ASP A 428 -11.03 3.38 -1.03
CA ASP A 428 -12.25 2.97 -1.73
C ASP A 428 -12.68 3.97 -2.82
N GLY A 429 -11.91 5.05 -3.03
CA GLY A 429 -12.20 6.09 -4.02
C GLY A 429 -13.13 7.20 -3.53
N ASP A 430 -13.66 7.10 -2.32
CA ASP A 430 -14.47 8.16 -1.71
C ASP A 430 -13.60 9.38 -1.40
N ARG A 431 -14.19 10.56 -1.50
CA ARG A 431 -13.55 11.82 -1.11
C ARG A 431 -14.22 12.40 0.13
N LEU A 432 -13.45 12.57 1.20
CA LEU A 432 -13.87 13.27 2.40
C LEU A 432 -13.32 14.70 2.37
N ARG A 433 -14.09 15.65 2.88
CA ARG A 433 -13.72 17.06 2.96
C ARG A 433 -13.65 17.48 4.40
N GLU A 434 -12.54 18.06 4.78
CA GLU A 434 -12.38 18.68 6.08
C GLU A 434 -12.76 20.15 5.96
N ILE A 435 -13.87 20.53 6.55
CA ILE A 435 -14.41 21.87 6.47
C ILE A 435 -14.53 22.48 7.86
N VAL A 436 -14.37 23.79 7.92
CA VAL A 436 -14.65 24.62 9.10
C VAL A 436 -15.78 25.57 8.72
N VAL A 437 -16.79 25.65 9.58
CA VAL A 437 -17.92 26.56 9.44
C VAL A 437 -17.60 27.81 10.27
N ILE A 438 -17.61 28.97 9.63
CA ILE A 438 -17.37 30.27 10.26
C ILE A 438 -18.65 31.06 10.19
N ARG A 439 -19.30 31.28 11.31
CA ARG A 439 -20.55 32.08 11.35
C ARG A 439 -20.25 33.57 11.35
N GLU A 440 -21.23 34.35 10.91
CA GLU A 440 -21.16 35.83 10.88
C GLU A 440 -20.96 36.49 12.24
N ASP A 441 -21.36 35.79 13.34
CA ASP A 441 -21.16 36.25 14.72
C ASP A 441 -19.77 35.96 15.29
N GLY A 442 -18.85 35.40 14.45
CA GLY A 442 -17.48 35.09 14.81
C GLY A 442 -17.29 33.69 15.39
N PHE A 443 -18.33 32.86 15.51
CA PHE A 443 -18.20 31.46 15.94
C PHE A 443 -17.45 30.67 14.84
N VAL A 444 -16.46 29.89 15.24
CA VAL A 444 -15.68 28.99 14.39
C VAL A 444 -15.84 27.56 14.87
N SER A 445 -16.36 26.70 14.04
CA SER A 445 -16.51 25.28 14.39
C SER A 445 -15.18 24.56 14.48
N ASP A 446 -15.15 23.43 15.20
CA ASP A 446 -14.10 22.44 15.00
C ASP A 446 -14.12 21.93 13.56
N PRO A 447 -12.98 21.46 13.01
CA PRO A 447 -12.92 20.83 11.70
C PRO A 447 -13.84 19.60 11.60
N VAL A 448 -14.70 19.55 10.60
CA VAL A 448 -15.66 18.47 10.39
C VAL A 448 -15.35 17.72 9.11
N LEU A 449 -15.24 16.40 9.20
CA LEU A 449 -15.09 15.53 8.03
C LEU A 449 -16.46 15.20 7.44
N ALA A 450 -16.63 15.50 6.16
CA ALA A 450 -17.88 15.29 5.44
C ALA A 450 -17.66 14.51 4.13
N ASN A 451 -18.59 13.61 3.82
CA ASN A 451 -18.58 12.86 2.56
C ASN A 451 -19.05 13.71 1.37
N SER A 452 -19.02 13.14 0.16
CA SER A 452 -19.40 13.84 -1.06
C SER A 452 -20.90 14.20 -1.14
N GLU A 453 -21.76 13.59 -0.32
CA GLU A 453 -23.19 13.86 -0.29
C GLU A 453 -23.54 15.31 0.05
N ILE A 454 -22.72 15.97 0.88
CA ILE A 454 -22.95 17.37 1.27
C ILE A 454 -22.89 18.37 0.10
N LYS A 455 -22.32 17.96 -1.03
CA LYS A 455 -22.25 18.80 -2.24
C LYS A 455 -23.54 18.78 -3.05
N VAL A 456 -24.29 17.67 -2.96
CA VAL A 456 -25.42 17.40 -3.85
C VAL A 456 -26.74 17.26 -3.11
N SER A 457 -26.72 17.13 -1.78
CA SER A 457 -27.92 16.97 -0.97
C SER A 457 -28.06 18.11 0.05
N LEU A 458 -29.02 19.01 -0.17
CA LEU A 458 -29.37 20.07 0.79
C LEU A 458 -29.70 19.52 2.18
N LYS A 459 -30.38 18.37 2.25
CA LYS A 459 -30.72 17.73 3.53
C LYS A 459 -29.48 17.33 4.31
N SER A 460 -28.54 16.63 3.65
CA SER A 460 -27.28 16.20 4.27
C SER A 460 -26.42 17.40 4.66
N PHE A 461 -26.37 18.43 3.83
CA PHE A 461 -25.63 19.66 4.10
C PHE A 461 -26.22 20.42 5.30
N ARG A 462 -27.53 20.66 5.35
CA ARG A 462 -28.20 21.32 6.48
C ARG A 462 -28.07 20.53 7.79
N THR A 463 -28.13 19.18 7.71
CA THR A 463 -27.91 18.34 8.88
C THR A 463 -26.50 18.51 9.43
N LEU A 464 -25.48 18.60 8.54
CA LEU A 464 -24.11 18.84 8.93
C LEU A 464 -23.95 20.22 9.59
N LEU A 465 -24.50 21.28 9.00
CA LEU A 465 -24.44 22.65 9.52
C LEU A 465 -25.05 22.76 10.93
N ALA A 466 -26.23 22.18 11.11
CA ALA A 466 -26.92 22.15 12.41
C ALA A 466 -26.11 21.45 13.50
N ARG A 467 -25.41 20.37 13.13
CA ARG A 467 -24.57 19.62 14.08
C ARG A 467 -23.23 20.31 14.38
N ALA A 468 -22.62 20.93 13.35
CA ALA A 468 -21.28 21.47 13.46
C ALA A 468 -21.24 22.88 14.08
N ALA A 469 -22.21 23.72 13.78
CA ALA A 469 -22.16 25.14 14.10
C ALA A 469 -23.50 25.78 14.38
N ASP A 470 -24.61 25.04 14.41
CA ASP A 470 -25.96 25.60 14.46
C ASP A 470 -26.14 26.74 13.43
N ALA A 471 -25.73 26.44 12.19
CA ALA A 471 -25.74 27.41 11.10
C ALA A 471 -26.81 27.09 10.05
N ASP A 472 -27.33 28.14 9.40
CA ASP A 472 -28.45 28.06 8.48
C ASP A 472 -28.03 28.31 7.01
N PHE A 473 -28.52 27.45 6.12
CA PHE A 473 -28.46 27.64 4.67
C PHE A 473 -29.88 27.62 4.09
N THR A 474 -30.33 28.77 3.56
CA THR A 474 -31.67 28.95 2.99
C THR A 474 -31.72 28.85 1.47
N GLY A 475 -30.52 28.59 0.82
CA GLY A 475 -30.41 28.44 -0.60
C GLY A 475 -31.06 27.16 -1.16
N THR A 476 -31.15 27.10 -2.50
CA THR A 476 -31.64 25.96 -3.28
C THR A 476 -30.49 24.98 -3.57
N ASP A 477 -30.77 23.84 -4.23
CA ASP A 477 -29.72 22.90 -4.70
C ASP A 477 -28.74 23.60 -5.67
N HIS A 478 -29.24 24.52 -6.53
CA HIS A 478 -28.38 25.30 -7.42
C HIS A 478 -27.47 26.25 -6.63
N ASP A 479 -28.00 26.92 -5.60
CA ASP A 479 -27.23 27.79 -4.72
C ASP A 479 -26.15 27.00 -3.94
N LEU A 480 -26.44 25.73 -3.58
CA LEU A 480 -25.50 24.84 -2.94
C LEU A 480 -24.31 24.51 -3.87
N ILE A 481 -24.59 24.23 -5.14
CA ILE A 481 -23.54 23.98 -6.15
C ILE A 481 -22.68 25.24 -6.32
N ALA A 482 -23.29 26.41 -6.52
CA ALA A 482 -22.57 27.68 -6.68
C ALA A 482 -21.72 28.04 -5.44
N MET A 483 -22.21 27.75 -4.24
CA MET A 483 -21.44 27.91 -3.01
C MET A 483 -20.20 27.04 -3.00
N TRP A 484 -20.35 25.75 -3.37
CA TRP A 484 -19.20 24.86 -3.43
C TRP A 484 -18.19 25.26 -4.50
N GLU A 485 -18.60 25.75 -5.67
CA GLU A 485 -17.73 26.30 -6.68
C GLU A 485 -16.92 27.48 -6.12
N LEU A 486 -17.58 28.39 -5.38
CA LEU A 486 -16.92 29.52 -4.73
C LEU A 486 -15.94 29.05 -3.63
N VAL A 487 -16.29 28.06 -2.82
CA VAL A 487 -15.41 27.49 -1.80
C VAL A 487 -14.17 26.87 -2.44
N TYR A 488 -14.34 26.12 -3.55
CA TYR A 488 -13.21 25.51 -4.26
C TYR A 488 -12.34 26.55 -4.98
N SER A 489 -12.92 27.63 -5.51
CA SER A 489 -12.13 28.69 -6.16
C SER A 489 -11.19 29.42 -5.20
N LYS A 490 -11.51 29.42 -3.91
CA LYS A 490 -10.72 30.06 -2.85
C LYS A 490 -9.75 29.09 -2.15
N SER A 491 -9.89 27.78 -2.36
CA SER A 491 -9.09 26.78 -1.69
C SER A 491 -7.91 26.35 -2.55
N THR A 492 -6.73 26.31 -1.96
CA THR A 492 -5.55 25.64 -2.53
C THR A 492 -5.64 24.17 -2.16
N GLU A 493 -6.43 23.40 -2.90
CA GLU A 493 -6.67 21.99 -2.56
C GLU A 493 -5.43 21.14 -2.71
N THR A 494 -4.96 20.59 -1.61
CA THR A 494 -4.01 19.46 -1.62
C THR A 494 -4.76 18.17 -1.37
N LEU A 495 -4.69 17.24 -2.31
CA LEU A 495 -5.33 15.93 -2.15
C LEU A 495 -4.49 15.06 -1.22
N VAL A 496 -5.03 14.77 -0.03
CA VAL A 496 -4.40 13.90 0.96
C VAL A 496 -4.93 12.48 0.79
N LYS A 497 -4.07 11.51 0.67
CA LYS A 497 -4.46 10.10 0.68
C LYS A 497 -4.68 9.62 2.11
N VAL A 498 -5.83 9.05 2.37
CA VAL A 498 -6.13 8.39 3.64
C VAL A 498 -5.89 6.91 3.50
N THR A 499 -5.00 6.36 4.32
CA THR A 499 -4.76 4.92 4.39
C THR A 499 -5.43 4.30 5.60
N ARG A 500 -5.98 3.09 5.40
CA ARG A 500 -6.51 2.25 6.47
C ARG A 500 -5.48 1.29 7.04
N VAL A 501 -4.22 1.45 6.65
CA VAL A 501 -3.12 0.58 7.06
C VAL A 501 -2.17 1.38 7.95
N VAL A 502 -1.85 0.82 9.09
CA VAL A 502 -0.82 1.27 10.03
C VAL A 502 0.28 0.21 10.09
N GLY A 503 1.52 0.63 10.29
CA GLY A 503 2.69 -0.21 10.12
C GLY A 503 3.20 -0.17 8.68
N ARG A 504 3.52 -1.31 8.11
CA ARG A 504 4.11 -1.39 6.78
C ARG A 504 3.10 -1.08 5.67
N HIS A 505 3.31 -0.01 4.92
CA HIS A 505 2.47 0.39 3.80
C HIS A 505 3.24 0.30 2.48
N ASP A 506 2.91 -0.72 1.67
CA ASP A 506 3.67 -1.03 0.45
C ASP A 506 3.53 0.03 -0.63
N LYS A 507 2.35 0.66 -0.76
CA LYS A 507 2.11 1.68 -1.79
C LYS A 507 2.98 2.93 -1.61
N THR A 508 3.31 3.30 -0.37
CA THR A 508 4.20 4.41 -0.05
C THR A 508 5.62 3.95 0.26
N ARG A 509 5.86 2.63 0.25
CA ARG A 509 7.17 2.03 0.53
C ARG A 509 7.76 2.53 1.84
N GLY A 510 7.00 2.40 2.92
CA GLY A 510 7.43 2.87 4.24
C GLY A 510 6.54 2.36 5.37
N TRP A 511 6.88 2.76 6.58
CA TRP A 511 6.16 2.47 7.81
C TRP A 511 5.37 3.69 8.25
N ILE A 512 4.13 3.52 8.66
CA ILE A 512 3.23 4.59 9.09
C ILE A 512 2.84 4.36 10.55
N PHE A 513 3.13 5.35 11.39
CA PHE A 513 2.72 5.44 12.79
C PHE A 513 2.03 6.78 13.04
N ARG A 514 1.48 7.00 14.22
CA ARG A 514 0.82 8.28 14.56
C ARG A 514 1.76 9.48 14.44
N ASN A 515 3.00 9.32 14.89
CA ASN A 515 3.99 10.40 15.00
C ASN A 515 5.13 10.33 14.00
N LYS A 516 5.21 9.27 13.19
CA LYS A 516 6.36 9.08 12.32
C LYS A 516 5.99 8.27 11.06
N PHE A 517 6.43 8.74 9.91
CA PHE A 517 6.57 7.95 8.69
C PHE A 517 8.05 7.64 8.49
N ILE A 518 8.38 6.37 8.21
CA ILE A 518 9.76 5.90 7.96
C ILE A 518 9.77 5.23 6.60
N SER A 519 10.50 5.78 5.64
CA SER A 519 10.60 5.22 4.28
C SER A 519 11.52 4.01 4.22
N ASP A 520 11.42 3.19 3.16
CA ASP A 520 12.36 2.11 2.86
C ASP A 520 13.78 2.59 2.59
N ALA A 521 13.95 3.86 2.26
CA ALA A 521 15.25 4.51 2.09
C ALA A 521 15.80 5.11 3.39
N GLY A 522 15.14 4.90 4.54
CA GLY A 522 15.60 5.33 5.86
C GLY A 522 15.34 6.81 6.18
N TRP A 523 14.71 7.60 5.30
CA TRP A 523 14.31 8.96 5.67
C TRP A 523 12.98 8.96 6.43
N GLU A 524 12.82 9.95 7.29
CA GLU A 524 11.71 10.06 8.22
C GLU A 524 10.93 11.35 8.02
N VAL A 525 9.63 11.31 8.26
CA VAL A 525 8.75 12.48 8.24
C VAL A 525 7.88 12.48 9.48
N GLU A 526 7.74 13.65 10.09
CA GLU A 526 6.77 13.91 11.15
C GLU A 526 5.45 14.44 10.56
N PRO A 527 4.30 14.14 11.17
CA PRO A 527 3.04 14.66 10.70
C PRO A 527 2.90 16.14 11.04
N ASP A 528 2.09 16.86 10.27
CA ASP A 528 1.63 18.19 10.64
C ASP A 528 0.56 18.14 11.76
N GLU A 529 0.04 19.32 12.17
CA GLU A 529 -1.01 19.45 13.19
C GLU A 529 -2.31 18.68 12.84
N SER A 530 -2.55 18.40 11.56
CA SER A 530 -3.68 17.62 11.07
C SER A 530 -3.40 16.11 10.99
N GLY A 531 -2.19 15.67 11.39
CA GLY A 531 -1.76 14.28 11.31
C GLY A 531 -1.40 13.82 9.90
N ILE A 532 -1.05 14.74 9.01
CA ILE A 532 -0.71 14.46 7.61
C ILE A 532 0.81 14.40 7.47
N PHE A 533 1.31 13.32 6.91
CA PHE A 533 2.71 13.16 6.49
C PHE A 533 2.87 13.67 5.06
N TRP A 534 3.69 14.68 4.86
CA TRP A 534 4.00 15.25 3.56
C TRP A 534 5.25 14.59 2.99
N LEU A 535 5.06 13.62 2.07
CA LEU A 535 6.12 12.72 1.60
C LEU A 535 7.06 13.31 0.54
N SER A 536 6.65 14.34 -0.19
CA SER A 536 7.52 15.06 -1.14
C SER A 536 6.99 16.46 -1.35
N ASN A 537 7.84 17.47 -1.15
CA ASN A 537 7.56 18.89 -1.38
C ASN A 537 6.12 19.35 -1.10
N LYS A 538 5.47 18.77 -0.08
CA LYS A 538 4.05 19.00 0.29
C LYS A 538 3.03 18.71 -0.83
N SER A 539 3.43 17.98 -1.87
CA SER A 539 2.53 17.64 -2.98
C SER A 539 1.77 16.32 -2.76
N GLN A 540 2.28 15.44 -1.91
CA GLN A 540 1.63 14.19 -1.56
C GLN A 540 1.51 14.05 -0.05
N GLY A 541 0.30 14.28 0.47
CA GLY A 541 -0.03 14.01 1.85
C GLY A 541 -0.57 12.58 2.03
N ILE A 542 -0.12 11.89 3.07
CA ILE A 542 -0.73 10.65 3.54
C ILE A 542 -1.14 10.80 5.00
N ARG A 543 -2.32 10.29 5.33
CA ARG A 543 -2.83 10.28 6.70
C ARG A 543 -3.34 8.89 7.05
N PRO A 544 -2.93 8.30 8.16
CA PRO A 544 -3.54 7.08 8.67
C PRO A 544 -4.97 7.38 9.17
N ASP A 545 -5.93 6.48 8.88
CA ASP A 545 -7.31 6.59 9.33
C ASP A 545 -7.48 5.76 10.62
N PRO A 546 -8.00 6.32 11.72
CA PRO A 546 -8.25 5.56 12.94
C PRO A 546 -9.18 4.37 12.69
N LEU A 547 -8.92 3.25 13.35
CA LEU A 547 -9.73 2.04 13.22
C LEU A 547 -11.14 2.24 13.81
N ASN A 548 -11.21 2.88 14.96
CA ASN A 548 -12.46 3.17 15.67
C ASN A 548 -12.98 4.57 15.33
N LYS A 549 -14.08 4.61 14.58
CA LYS A 549 -14.79 5.86 14.29
C LYS A 549 -15.93 6.04 15.31
N THR A 550 -15.59 6.43 16.52
CA THR A 550 -16.58 6.95 17.47
C THR A 550 -16.93 8.37 17.04
N GLY A 551 -18.20 8.65 16.76
CA GLY A 551 -18.69 9.82 16.05
C GLY A 551 -18.44 11.21 16.67
N HIS A 552 -17.52 11.37 17.62
CA HIS A 552 -17.28 12.61 18.36
C HIS A 552 -15.81 12.99 18.56
N SER A 553 -14.83 12.18 18.14
CA SER A 553 -13.43 12.59 18.22
C SER A 553 -12.65 12.07 17.02
N ASN A 554 -11.91 12.97 16.38
CA ASN A 554 -10.82 12.65 15.48
C ASN A 554 -9.61 12.09 16.28
N GLU A 555 -9.85 11.33 17.33
CA GLU A 555 -8.81 10.84 18.20
C GLU A 555 -7.97 9.81 17.44
N MET A 556 -6.79 10.25 17.05
CA MET A 556 -5.72 9.41 16.50
C MET A 556 -5.13 8.46 17.56
N SER A 557 -5.76 8.35 18.74
CA SER A 557 -5.30 7.55 19.88
C SER A 557 -5.16 6.06 19.59
N ASP A 558 -5.97 5.53 18.67
CA ASP A 558 -5.91 4.13 18.27
C ASP A 558 -4.73 3.79 17.36
N ILE A 559 -4.03 4.81 16.85
CA ILE A 559 -2.86 4.63 15.98
C ILE A 559 -1.62 4.57 16.87
N PRO A 560 -0.80 3.50 16.78
CA PRO A 560 0.39 3.36 17.62
C PRO A 560 1.38 4.49 17.40
N CYS A 561 2.03 4.89 18.51
CA CYS A 561 2.99 5.98 18.57
C CYS A 561 4.35 5.46 19.04
N LEU A 562 5.37 5.60 18.23
CA LEU A 562 6.71 5.17 18.60
C LEU A 562 7.43 6.23 19.43
N TYR A 563 8.14 5.81 20.47
CA TYR A 563 9.04 6.72 21.21
C TYR A 563 10.36 6.89 20.43
N THR A 564 10.58 8.07 19.86
CA THR A 564 11.70 8.33 18.94
C THR A 564 12.81 9.21 19.52
N GLU A 565 12.60 9.83 20.71
CA GLU A 565 13.50 10.82 21.30
C GLU A 565 14.79 10.22 21.89
N SER A 566 14.83 8.88 22.11
CA SER A 566 16.01 8.22 22.65
C SER A 566 17.13 8.08 21.61
N SER A 567 18.38 8.19 22.06
CA SER A 567 19.55 7.89 21.23
C SER A 567 19.68 6.39 20.89
N PRO A 568 20.45 6.02 19.86
CA PRO A 568 20.71 4.61 19.56
C PRO A 568 21.34 3.83 20.72
N ALA A 569 22.19 4.47 21.52
CA ALA A 569 22.82 3.84 22.69
C ALA A 569 21.82 3.58 23.82
N GLU A 570 20.92 4.53 24.10
CA GLU A 570 19.85 4.34 25.11
C GLU A 570 18.88 3.24 24.70
N ARG A 571 18.52 3.15 23.41
CA ARG A 571 17.69 2.06 22.90
C ARG A 571 18.36 0.69 23.04
N ASP A 572 19.67 0.60 22.81
CA ASP A 572 20.44 -0.62 22.99
C ASP A 572 20.50 -1.04 24.47
N GLU A 573 20.72 -0.11 25.39
CA GLU A 573 20.76 -0.41 26.83
C GLU A 573 19.37 -0.77 27.36
N LEU A 574 18.31 -0.12 26.89
CA LEU A 574 16.93 -0.49 27.21
C LEU A 574 16.61 -1.93 26.74
N LEU A 575 16.96 -2.26 25.49
CA LEU A 575 16.74 -3.60 24.94
C LEU A 575 17.54 -4.66 25.71
N LYS A 576 18.78 -4.39 26.05
CA LYS A 576 19.61 -5.25 26.89
C LYS A 576 18.97 -5.49 28.25
N GLY A 577 18.54 -4.41 28.92
CA GLY A 577 17.84 -4.49 30.20
C GLY A 577 16.53 -5.31 30.07
N PHE A 578 15.78 -5.12 28.99
CA PHE A 578 14.54 -5.84 28.76
C PHE A 578 14.78 -7.34 28.53
N VAL A 579 15.77 -7.71 27.69
CA VAL A 579 16.19 -9.12 27.50
C VAL A 579 16.52 -9.77 28.83
N GLN A 580 17.36 -9.13 29.64
CA GLN A 580 17.84 -9.68 30.92
C GLN A 580 16.71 -9.81 31.97
N ASN A 581 15.85 -8.82 32.08
CA ASN A 581 14.77 -8.85 33.05
C ASN A 581 13.62 -9.78 32.60
N LEU A 582 13.31 -9.87 31.32
CA LEU A 582 12.35 -10.84 30.81
C LEU A 582 12.84 -12.29 31.03
N ALA A 583 14.13 -12.56 30.78
CA ALA A 583 14.76 -13.84 31.04
C ALA A 583 14.69 -14.23 32.53
N LYS A 584 14.96 -13.28 33.44
CA LYS A 584 14.81 -13.48 34.89
C LYS A 584 13.35 -13.76 35.28
N ASN A 585 12.41 -13.00 34.70
CA ASN A 585 10.97 -13.20 34.98
C ASN A 585 10.47 -14.58 34.56
N LEU A 586 10.84 -15.02 33.37
CA LEU A 586 10.47 -16.34 32.87
C LEU A 586 11.23 -17.49 33.55
N GLY A 587 12.44 -17.22 34.06
CA GLY A 587 13.37 -18.28 34.52
C GLY A 587 13.85 -19.16 33.36
N ASP A 588 13.61 -18.72 32.11
CA ASP A 588 14.01 -19.39 30.88
C ASP A 588 14.51 -18.32 29.89
N THR A 589 15.82 -18.25 29.75
CA THR A 589 16.49 -17.29 28.89
C THR A 589 16.16 -17.53 27.41
N GLY A 590 16.08 -18.80 27.00
CA GLY A 590 15.77 -19.13 25.61
C GLY A 590 14.33 -18.76 25.24
N ALA A 591 13.38 -19.00 26.13
CA ALA A 591 12.00 -18.59 25.95
C ALA A 591 11.86 -17.07 25.81
N ALA A 592 12.56 -16.29 26.65
CA ALA A 592 12.57 -14.83 26.54
C ALA A 592 13.14 -14.35 25.22
N LEU A 593 14.25 -14.93 24.78
CA LEU A 593 14.89 -14.61 23.49
C LEU A 593 13.99 -14.97 22.31
N ILE A 594 13.28 -16.10 22.34
CA ILE A 594 12.33 -16.49 21.29
C ILE A 594 11.16 -15.48 21.17
N MET A 595 10.58 -15.08 22.30
CA MET A 595 9.48 -14.09 22.30
C MET A 595 9.95 -12.76 21.71
N LEU A 596 11.10 -12.24 22.15
CA LEU A 596 11.64 -10.99 21.63
C LEU A 596 12.11 -11.10 20.18
N ALA A 597 12.66 -12.23 19.79
CA ALA A 597 13.04 -12.52 18.41
C ALA A 597 11.83 -12.55 17.47
N TRP A 598 10.71 -13.11 17.93
CA TRP A 598 9.46 -13.08 17.16
C TRP A 598 8.96 -11.65 16.97
N MET A 599 8.98 -10.82 18.02
CA MET A 599 8.63 -9.39 17.95
C MET A 599 9.55 -8.65 16.99
N ASN A 600 10.85 -8.91 17.02
CA ASN A 600 11.81 -8.34 16.07
C ASN A 600 11.52 -8.81 14.63
N ALA A 601 11.26 -10.10 14.41
CA ALA A 601 10.95 -10.66 13.11
C ALA A 601 9.67 -10.04 12.47
N CYS A 602 8.74 -9.49 13.26
CA CYS A 602 7.58 -8.75 12.75
C CYS A 602 8.00 -7.59 11.84
N ALA A 603 9.05 -6.82 12.23
CA ALA A 603 9.57 -5.72 11.40
C ALA A 603 10.11 -6.18 10.04
N TYR A 604 10.49 -7.45 9.92
CA TYR A 604 11.00 -8.05 8.68
C TYR A 604 9.98 -8.93 7.96
N SER A 605 8.74 -9.02 8.48
CA SER A 605 7.74 -9.99 7.99
C SER A 605 7.43 -9.82 6.50
N ASN A 606 7.49 -8.60 5.97
CA ASN A 606 7.26 -8.32 4.55
C ASN A 606 8.37 -8.87 3.66
N SER A 607 9.62 -8.85 4.12
CA SER A 607 10.78 -9.40 3.41
C SER A 607 10.91 -10.92 3.58
N ILE A 608 10.42 -11.46 4.71
CA ILE A 608 10.45 -12.89 5.03
C ILE A 608 9.34 -13.64 4.28
N PHE A 609 8.16 -13.05 4.17
CA PHE A 609 7.01 -13.71 3.58
C PHE A 609 7.26 -14.26 2.16
N PRO A 610 7.87 -13.52 1.22
CA PRO A 610 8.16 -14.06 -0.12
C PRO A 610 9.11 -15.25 -0.12
N LEU A 611 9.87 -15.46 0.96
CA LEU A 611 10.78 -16.59 1.10
C LEU A 611 10.05 -17.89 1.42
N ASN A 612 9.09 -17.83 2.33
CA ASN A 612 8.41 -18.99 2.91
C ASN A 612 6.93 -19.08 2.52
N TYR A 613 6.37 -18.03 1.94
CA TYR A 613 4.93 -17.82 1.71
C TYR A 613 4.10 -17.95 3.00
N SER A 614 4.71 -17.63 4.14
CA SER A 614 4.10 -17.70 5.46
C SER A 614 4.89 -16.89 6.47
N PHE A 615 4.24 -16.54 7.61
CA PHE A 615 4.91 -15.97 8.77
C PHE A 615 4.44 -16.69 10.02
N PRO A 616 5.38 -17.17 10.92
CA PRO A 616 5.03 -17.99 12.07
C PRO A 616 4.16 -17.27 13.09
N PHE A 617 3.24 -17.98 13.70
CA PHE A 617 2.51 -17.51 14.86
C PHE A 617 3.35 -17.69 16.12
N LEU A 618 3.20 -16.79 17.09
CA LEU A 618 3.70 -16.98 18.45
C LEU A 618 2.54 -17.41 19.36
N PHE A 619 2.69 -18.52 20.07
CA PHE A 619 1.72 -18.98 21.05
C PHE A 619 2.30 -18.92 22.46
N VAL A 620 1.77 -18.03 23.30
CA VAL A 620 2.16 -17.86 24.70
C VAL A 620 1.22 -18.68 25.59
N TRP A 621 1.72 -19.79 26.10
CA TRP A 621 0.96 -20.80 26.82
C TRP A 621 1.29 -20.85 28.29
N GLY A 622 0.30 -21.11 29.15
CA GLY A 622 0.48 -21.31 30.60
C GLY A 622 -0.85 -21.29 31.33
N SER A 623 -0.86 -21.77 32.60
CA SER A 623 -2.07 -21.85 33.41
C SER A 623 -2.60 -20.47 33.79
N ASN A 624 -3.80 -20.41 34.35
CA ASN A 624 -4.41 -19.17 34.81
C ASN A 624 -3.58 -18.55 35.96
N GLY A 625 -3.42 -17.23 35.91
CA GLY A 625 -2.67 -16.46 36.93
C GLY A 625 -1.14 -16.55 36.82
N GLU A 626 -0.58 -17.17 35.76
CA GLU A 626 0.89 -17.24 35.55
C GLU A 626 1.52 -15.99 34.94
N GLY A 627 0.76 -14.93 34.69
CA GLY A 627 1.28 -13.63 34.17
C GLY A 627 1.37 -13.54 32.67
N LYS A 628 0.76 -14.45 31.90
CA LYS A 628 0.72 -14.40 30.42
C LYS A 628 0.30 -13.03 29.87
N GLY A 629 -0.83 -12.51 30.37
CA GLY A 629 -1.36 -11.21 29.91
C GLY A 629 -0.40 -10.05 30.15
N THR A 630 0.34 -10.08 31.25
CA THR A 630 1.36 -9.05 31.56
C THR A 630 2.53 -9.14 30.57
N ILE A 631 3.05 -10.35 30.32
CA ILE A 631 4.17 -10.56 29.40
C ILE A 631 3.75 -10.17 27.98
N CYS A 632 2.56 -10.62 27.55
CA CYS A 632 2.04 -10.23 26.23
C CYS A 632 1.85 -8.70 26.11
N SER A 633 1.38 -8.03 27.16
CA SER A 633 1.27 -6.59 27.19
C SER A 633 2.63 -5.90 27.00
N TRP A 634 3.67 -6.32 27.73
CA TRP A 634 5.01 -5.78 27.56
C TRP A 634 5.59 -6.00 26.16
N LEU A 635 5.34 -7.17 25.57
CA LEU A 635 5.73 -7.45 24.20
C LEU A 635 5.02 -6.51 23.22
N MET A 636 3.70 -6.32 23.40
CA MET A 636 2.92 -5.42 22.53
C MET A 636 3.30 -3.94 22.69
N ASP A 637 3.77 -3.52 23.89
CA ASP A 637 4.28 -2.17 24.14
C ASP A 637 5.53 -1.84 23.30
N ILE A 638 6.25 -2.84 22.78
CA ILE A 638 7.36 -2.65 21.83
C ILE A 638 6.90 -1.90 20.55
N TYR A 639 5.63 -1.99 20.20
CA TYR A 639 5.04 -1.26 19.07
C TYR A 639 3.85 -0.37 19.47
N ASP A 640 3.72 -0.04 20.78
CA ASP A 640 2.60 0.75 21.33
C ASP A 640 1.22 0.13 21.02
N LEU A 641 1.09 -1.19 21.13
CA LEU A 641 -0.10 -1.96 20.74
C LEU A 641 -0.75 -2.75 21.89
N ALA A 642 -0.31 -2.55 23.14
CA ALA A 642 -0.82 -3.32 24.29
C ALA A 642 -2.34 -3.19 24.48
N THR A 643 -2.89 -2.03 24.17
CA THR A 643 -4.34 -1.74 24.27
C THR A 643 -5.06 -1.98 22.95
N THR A 644 -4.56 -1.40 21.88
CA THR A 644 -5.25 -1.34 20.57
C THR A 644 -5.06 -2.60 19.73
N GLY A 645 -3.91 -3.27 19.87
CA GLY A 645 -3.58 -4.51 19.16
C GLY A 645 -4.15 -5.78 19.80
N ARG A 646 -4.72 -5.70 21.03
CA ARG A 646 -5.32 -6.84 21.75
C ARG A 646 -6.76 -7.09 21.34
N THR A 647 -7.19 -8.34 21.31
CA THR A 647 -8.59 -8.77 21.12
C THR A 647 -8.78 -10.13 21.76
N ALA A 648 -9.78 -10.30 22.63
CA ALA A 648 -10.13 -11.63 23.14
C ALA A 648 -10.85 -12.43 22.04
N ILE A 649 -10.63 -13.76 22.00
CA ILE A 649 -11.28 -14.64 20.99
C ILE A 649 -12.81 -14.51 21.05
N SER A 650 -13.39 -14.41 22.24
CA SER A 650 -14.82 -14.22 22.47
C SER A 650 -15.40 -12.90 21.93
N GLN A 651 -14.54 -11.92 21.66
CA GLN A 651 -14.93 -10.61 21.08
C GLN A 651 -14.94 -10.62 19.54
N LEU A 652 -14.46 -11.67 18.92
CA LEU A 652 -14.42 -11.82 17.46
C LEU A 652 -15.81 -12.19 16.90
N LYS A 653 -16.83 -11.35 17.15
CA LYS A 653 -18.22 -11.62 16.74
C LYS A 653 -18.46 -11.59 15.24
N SER A 654 -17.56 -11.03 14.46
CA SER A 654 -17.70 -10.85 13.01
C SER A 654 -16.38 -11.10 12.30
N GLY A 655 -16.35 -12.11 11.44
CA GLY A 655 -15.19 -12.37 10.58
C GLY A 655 -14.80 -11.19 9.68
N VAL A 656 -15.74 -10.29 9.37
CA VAL A 656 -15.46 -9.07 8.61
C VAL A 656 -14.73 -8.04 9.47
N GLY A 657 -15.18 -7.81 10.70
CA GLY A 657 -14.51 -6.90 11.64
C GLY A 657 -13.11 -7.35 11.98
N PHE A 658 -12.95 -8.66 12.24
CA PHE A 658 -11.65 -9.27 12.49
C PHE A 658 -10.69 -9.12 11.29
N GLY A 659 -11.17 -9.42 10.08
CA GLY A 659 -10.38 -9.25 8.87
C GLY A 659 -9.92 -7.79 8.67
N ARG A 660 -10.78 -6.80 8.92
CA ARG A 660 -10.42 -5.37 8.85
C ARG A 660 -9.35 -4.98 9.87
N LYS A 661 -9.45 -5.49 11.10
CA LYS A 661 -8.42 -5.25 12.12
C LYS A 661 -7.09 -5.92 11.74
N ALA A 662 -7.14 -7.12 11.18
CA ALA A 662 -5.97 -7.85 10.72
C ALA A 662 -5.31 -7.27 9.46
N GLU A 663 -6.06 -6.54 8.62
CA GLU A 663 -5.54 -5.75 7.52
C GLU A 663 -4.88 -4.45 8.02
N TYR A 664 -5.48 -3.84 9.06
CA TYR A 664 -5.06 -2.54 9.59
C TYR A 664 -3.64 -2.54 10.14
N TYR A 665 -3.24 -3.53 10.94
CA TYR A 665 -1.91 -3.64 11.56
C TYR A 665 -0.93 -4.41 10.65
N ALA A 666 -0.56 -3.83 9.52
CA ALA A 666 0.31 -4.50 8.55
C ALA A 666 1.76 -4.63 9.05
N SER A 667 2.27 -5.86 9.06
CA SER A 667 3.61 -6.22 9.58
C SER A 667 3.83 -5.84 11.05
N LEU A 668 2.76 -5.59 11.78
CA LEU A 668 2.76 -5.34 13.21
C LEU A 668 2.13 -6.53 13.96
N PRO A 669 2.49 -6.73 15.24
CA PRO A 669 1.89 -7.79 16.03
C PRO A 669 0.41 -7.51 16.33
N MET A 670 -0.40 -8.54 16.30
CA MET A 670 -1.78 -8.55 16.74
C MET A 670 -1.98 -9.66 17.76
N TRP A 671 -2.45 -9.31 18.95
CA TRP A 671 -2.59 -10.26 20.06
C TRP A 671 -4.03 -10.75 20.17
N ILE A 672 -4.23 -12.07 20.01
CA ILE A 672 -5.49 -12.77 20.25
C ILE A 672 -5.38 -13.49 21.60
N ASP A 673 -6.19 -13.04 22.53
CA ASP A 673 -6.17 -13.52 23.92
C ASP A 673 -7.30 -14.53 24.21
N GLU A 674 -7.17 -15.23 25.35
CA GLU A 674 -8.16 -16.20 25.87
C GLU A 674 -8.39 -17.40 24.94
N ILE A 675 -7.32 -17.87 24.28
CA ILE A 675 -7.41 -19.11 23.51
C ILE A 675 -7.68 -20.28 24.44
N ARG A 676 -8.74 -21.04 24.15
CA ARG A 676 -9.16 -22.23 24.88
C ARG A 676 -9.55 -23.34 23.89
N ALA A 677 -9.59 -24.57 24.41
CA ALA A 677 -10.12 -25.70 23.65
C ALA A 677 -11.66 -25.67 23.65
N ASP A 678 -12.23 -24.67 22.95
CA ASP A 678 -13.65 -24.41 22.89
C ASP A 678 -14.15 -24.16 21.45
N LYS A 679 -15.45 -24.02 21.29
CA LYS A 679 -16.11 -23.82 20.00
C LYS A 679 -15.67 -22.53 19.33
N ASP A 680 -15.47 -21.46 20.07
CA ASP A 680 -15.11 -20.15 19.53
C ASP A 680 -13.72 -20.22 18.88
N THR A 681 -12.76 -20.85 19.55
CA THR A 681 -11.41 -21.07 19.01
C THR A 681 -11.42 -21.99 17.77
N GLN A 682 -12.24 -23.05 17.77
CA GLN A 682 -12.37 -23.97 16.64
C GLN A 682 -12.95 -23.28 15.40
N GLU A 683 -13.96 -22.42 15.56
CA GLU A 683 -14.60 -21.68 14.47
C GLU A 683 -13.59 -20.81 13.70
N TYR A 684 -12.62 -20.19 14.40
CA TYR A 684 -11.60 -19.33 13.79
C TYR A 684 -10.35 -20.07 13.30
N SER A 685 -10.17 -21.35 13.61
CA SER A 685 -8.95 -22.11 13.24
C SER A 685 -8.68 -22.10 11.73
N SER A 686 -9.72 -22.24 10.90
CA SER A 686 -9.59 -22.17 9.43
C SER A 686 -9.18 -20.76 8.96
N THR A 687 -9.68 -19.71 9.61
CA THR A 687 -9.34 -18.32 9.34
C THR A 687 -7.89 -18.05 9.71
N PHE A 688 -7.42 -18.51 10.87
CA PHE A 688 -6.02 -18.37 11.27
C PHE A 688 -5.08 -19.07 10.28
N ARG A 689 -5.42 -20.28 9.81
CA ARG A 689 -4.61 -20.95 8.79
C ARG A 689 -4.46 -20.13 7.51
N SER A 690 -5.54 -19.53 7.02
CA SER A 690 -5.48 -18.68 5.84
C SER A 690 -4.65 -17.41 6.09
N TYR A 691 -4.70 -16.83 7.28
CA TYR A 691 -3.92 -15.65 7.66
C TYR A 691 -2.42 -15.95 7.82
N TYR A 692 -2.07 -17.18 8.22
CA TYR A 692 -0.67 -17.63 8.21
C TYR A 692 -0.06 -17.58 6.80
N ASP A 693 -0.83 -17.97 5.80
CA ASP A 693 -0.45 -17.95 4.39
C ASP A 693 -0.77 -16.60 3.72
N ARG A 694 -1.15 -15.56 4.50
CA ARG A 694 -1.60 -14.23 4.04
C ARG A 694 -2.63 -14.29 2.92
N THR A 695 -3.37 -15.40 2.82
CA THR A 695 -4.44 -15.52 1.84
C THR A 695 -5.59 -14.62 2.23
N SER A 696 -5.94 -13.74 1.30
CA SER A 696 -6.91 -12.70 1.52
C SER A 696 -8.33 -13.22 1.38
N ARG A 697 -9.24 -12.58 2.13
CA ARG A 697 -10.67 -12.79 1.95
C ARG A 697 -11.15 -12.01 0.73
N THR A 698 -11.81 -12.70 -0.17
CA THR A 698 -12.41 -12.10 -1.35
C THR A 698 -13.86 -11.69 -1.03
N MET A 699 -14.20 -10.42 -1.23
CA MET A 699 -15.55 -9.87 -1.02
C MET A 699 -16.04 -9.24 -2.33
N GLY A 700 -17.33 -9.33 -2.64
CA GLY A 700 -17.92 -8.58 -3.75
C GLY A 700 -17.77 -7.07 -3.51
N ALA A 701 -17.42 -6.31 -4.53
CA ALA A 701 -17.42 -4.86 -4.47
C ALA A 701 -18.86 -4.33 -4.40
N LYS A 702 -19.04 -3.15 -3.78
CA LYS A 702 -20.37 -2.54 -3.58
C LYS A 702 -21.07 -2.15 -4.88
N ASP A 703 -20.31 -1.95 -5.94
CA ASP A 703 -20.77 -1.57 -7.28
C ASP A 703 -21.26 -2.76 -8.14
N GLY A 704 -21.28 -3.98 -7.57
CA GLY A 704 -21.80 -5.18 -8.22
C GLY A 704 -20.87 -5.82 -9.27
N PHE A 705 -19.77 -5.17 -9.63
CA PHE A 705 -18.79 -5.63 -10.61
C PHE A 705 -17.38 -5.56 -10.02
N GLY A 706 -16.90 -6.65 -9.50
CA GLY A 706 -15.53 -6.73 -9.01
C GLY A 706 -15.41 -7.40 -7.66
N VAL A 707 -14.19 -7.69 -7.29
CA VAL A 707 -13.83 -8.38 -6.05
C VAL A 707 -12.88 -7.49 -5.28
N LYS A 708 -13.26 -7.14 -4.05
CA LYS A 708 -12.35 -6.50 -3.11
C LYS A 708 -11.55 -7.60 -2.41
N VAL A 709 -10.25 -7.62 -2.64
CA VAL A 709 -9.33 -8.53 -1.98
C VAL A 709 -8.84 -7.85 -0.71
N GLN A 710 -9.09 -8.50 0.44
CA GLN A 710 -8.62 -8.02 1.73
C GLN A 710 -7.32 -8.75 2.06
N GLU A 711 -6.19 -8.04 2.05
CA GLU A 711 -4.88 -8.58 2.38
C GLU A 711 -4.62 -8.52 3.88
N VAL A 712 -4.42 -9.66 4.52
CA VAL A 712 -4.07 -9.75 5.93
C VAL A 712 -2.56 -9.85 6.08
N ARG A 713 -1.95 -8.84 6.68
CA ARG A 713 -0.49 -8.76 6.86
C ARG A 713 -0.04 -8.65 8.32
N SER A 714 -0.97 -8.66 9.27
CA SER A 714 -0.66 -8.70 10.69
C SER A 714 0.11 -9.96 11.08
N CYS A 715 0.99 -9.85 12.07
CA CYS A 715 1.69 -10.96 12.67
C CYS A 715 0.93 -11.39 13.94
N PHE A 716 0.45 -12.63 14.02
CA PHE A 716 -0.43 -13.06 15.11
C PHE A 716 0.32 -13.66 16.28
N MET A 717 0.07 -13.10 17.47
CA MET A 717 0.44 -13.65 18.77
C MET A 717 -0.82 -14.14 19.47
N PHE A 718 -0.82 -15.38 19.92
CA PHE A 718 -1.90 -16.01 20.68
C PHE A 718 -1.49 -16.18 22.13
N ALA A 719 -2.45 -16.04 23.05
CA ALA A 719 -2.25 -16.38 24.45
C ALA A 719 -3.42 -17.20 24.97
N GLY A 720 -3.14 -18.25 25.73
CA GLY A 720 -4.20 -19.14 26.24
C GLY A 720 -3.75 -20.10 27.33
N GLU A 721 -4.74 -20.75 27.96
CA GLU A 721 -4.55 -21.82 28.92
C GLU A 721 -4.43 -23.17 28.22
N ASP A 722 -5.19 -23.33 27.14
CA ASP A 722 -5.14 -24.50 26.27
C ASP A 722 -4.55 -24.11 24.92
N HIS A 723 -4.01 -25.10 24.22
CA HIS A 723 -3.56 -24.92 22.85
C HIS A 723 -4.73 -25.12 21.88
N PHE A 724 -4.53 -24.74 20.62
CA PHE A 724 -5.49 -25.09 19.56
C PHE A 724 -5.70 -26.63 19.52
N GLU A 725 -6.92 -27.06 19.36
CA GLU A 725 -7.20 -28.49 19.10
C GLU A 725 -6.81 -28.89 17.67
N ASP A 726 -6.95 -27.97 16.71
CA ASP A 726 -6.58 -28.22 15.32
C ASP A 726 -5.06 -28.39 15.12
N PRO A 727 -4.58 -29.58 14.78
CA PRO A 727 -3.14 -29.85 14.61
C PRO A 727 -2.51 -28.98 13.54
N ALA A 728 -3.27 -28.65 12.49
CA ALA A 728 -2.77 -27.81 11.40
C ALA A 728 -2.51 -26.37 11.83
N THR A 729 -3.31 -25.84 12.76
CA THR A 729 -3.05 -24.51 13.36
C THR A 729 -1.89 -24.57 14.36
N LYS A 730 -1.81 -25.64 15.18
CA LYS A 730 -0.66 -25.87 16.08
C LYS A 730 0.67 -25.88 15.33
N GLU A 731 0.73 -26.55 14.18
CA GLU A 731 1.94 -26.66 13.37
C GLU A 731 2.47 -25.28 12.90
N ARG A 732 1.58 -24.29 12.83
CA ARG A 732 1.91 -22.91 12.43
C ARG A 732 2.43 -22.05 13.58
N CYS A 733 2.34 -22.56 14.82
CA CYS A 733 2.76 -21.84 16.03
C CYS A 733 4.17 -22.21 16.45
N ILE A 734 4.89 -21.22 16.97
CA ILE A 734 6.03 -21.41 17.87
C ILE A 734 5.46 -21.24 19.28
N THR A 735 5.47 -22.30 20.08
CA THR A 735 4.87 -22.32 21.41
C THR A 735 5.90 -22.02 22.47
N VAL A 736 5.63 -21.02 23.30
CA VAL A 736 6.45 -20.67 24.47
C VAL A 736 5.62 -20.79 25.73
N ARG A 737 6.15 -21.56 26.70
CA ARG A 737 5.50 -21.73 27.98
C ARG A 737 5.90 -20.62 28.95
N VAL A 738 4.91 -20.02 29.63
CA VAL A 738 5.12 -19.07 30.72
C VAL A 738 4.97 -19.83 32.03
N PRO A 739 6.04 -20.01 32.82
CA PRO A 739 5.95 -20.64 34.10
C PRO A 739 5.32 -19.71 35.13
N LYS A 740 4.82 -20.26 36.22
CA LYS A 740 4.25 -19.49 37.34
C LYS A 740 5.28 -18.47 37.88
N LEU A 741 4.94 -17.20 37.87
CA LEU A 741 5.78 -16.12 38.38
C LEU A 741 5.93 -16.27 39.91
N GLY A 742 7.14 -16.56 40.38
CA GLY A 742 7.46 -16.61 41.80
C GLY A 742 7.67 -15.22 42.41
N ARG A 743 7.55 -15.10 43.74
CA ARG A 743 7.80 -13.83 44.46
C ARG A 743 9.23 -13.31 44.30
N GLU A 744 10.18 -14.16 43.92
CA GLU A 744 11.61 -13.84 43.69
C GLU A 744 11.85 -12.93 42.47
N LYS A 745 10.82 -12.69 41.71
CA LYS A 745 10.93 -11.96 40.41
C LYS A 745 10.38 -10.54 40.43
N VAL A 746 10.09 -10.01 41.61
CA VAL A 746 9.46 -8.70 41.80
C VAL A 746 10.30 -7.57 41.20
N GLU A 747 11.62 -7.60 41.43
CA GLU A 747 12.51 -6.54 40.92
C GLU A 747 12.55 -6.47 39.39
N SER A 748 12.63 -7.61 38.74
CA SER A 748 12.64 -7.69 37.27
C SER A 748 11.28 -7.27 36.67
N TYR A 749 10.18 -7.60 37.34
CA TYR A 749 8.85 -7.12 37.00
C TYR A 749 8.76 -5.60 37.10
N GLN A 750 9.16 -5.04 38.28
CA GLN A 750 9.12 -3.60 38.52
C GLN A 750 10.00 -2.82 37.54
N TRP A 751 11.15 -3.38 37.20
CA TRP A 751 12.03 -2.75 36.21
C TRP A 751 11.34 -2.66 34.85
N ILE A 752 10.78 -3.77 34.31
CA ILE A 752 10.09 -3.73 33.00
C ILE A 752 8.88 -2.80 33.07
N ASP A 753 8.09 -2.88 34.13
CA ASP A 753 6.89 -2.05 34.28
C ASP A 753 7.22 -0.55 34.33
N SER A 754 8.34 -0.18 34.93
CA SER A 754 8.83 1.20 34.95
C SER A 754 9.29 1.71 33.57
N GLN A 755 9.63 0.82 32.63
CA GLN A 755 10.10 1.16 31.31
C GLN A 755 9.00 1.16 30.24
N LYS A 756 7.75 0.83 30.57
CA LYS A 756 6.64 0.66 29.59
C LYS A 756 6.53 1.80 28.57
N GLY A 757 6.59 3.05 29.04
CA GLY A 757 6.52 4.23 28.15
C GLY A 757 7.66 4.37 27.15
N LEU A 758 8.78 3.66 27.37
CA LEU A 758 9.95 3.71 26.51
C LEU A 758 10.08 2.48 25.59
N LEU A 759 9.31 1.40 25.84
CA LEU A 759 9.48 0.13 25.12
C LEU A 759 9.26 0.28 23.61
N SER A 760 8.43 1.23 23.18
CA SER A 760 8.19 1.47 21.75
C SER A 760 9.42 2.03 21.00
N SER A 761 10.44 2.50 21.71
CA SER A 761 11.74 2.85 21.13
C SER A 761 12.52 1.62 20.63
N ILE A 762 12.24 0.43 21.20
CA ILE A 762 12.81 -0.83 20.72
C ILE A 762 12.18 -1.19 19.35
N GLY A 763 10.87 -1.04 19.23
CA GLY A 763 10.17 -1.24 17.94
C GLY A 763 10.68 -0.28 16.87
N TYR A 764 10.86 1.00 17.23
CA TYR A 764 11.45 1.99 16.33
C TYR A 764 12.87 1.58 15.89
N LYS A 765 13.74 1.16 16.80
CA LYS A 765 15.05 0.61 16.49
C LYS A 765 14.98 -0.55 15.48
N TRP A 766 14.13 -1.53 15.72
CA TRP A 766 14.00 -2.71 14.86
C TRP A 766 13.46 -2.39 13.46
N ILE A 767 12.57 -1.40 13.35
CA ILE A 767 12.12 -0.90 12.04
C ILE A 767 13.27 -0.25 11.28
N LEU A 768 14.07 0.62 11.93
CA LEU A 768 15.24 1.22 11.30
C LEU A 768 16.28 0.17 10.88
N GLU A 769 16.51 -0.86 11.70
CA GLU A 769 17.38 -1.97 11.34
C GLU A 769 16.82 -2.75 10.14
N SER A 770 15.50 -2.98 10.09
CA SER A 770 14.86 -3.72 8.99
C SER A 770 14.95 -2.99 7.65
N VAL A 771 14.90 -1.66 7.67
CA VAL A 771 15.03 -0.82 6.47
C VAL A 771 16.46 -0.85 5.94
N ASN A 772 17.46 -0.97 6.82
CA ASN A 772 18.89 -0.97 6.46
C ASN A 772 19.48 -2.38 6.32
N GLU A 773 18.68 -3.45 6.44
CA GLU A 773 19.16 -4.83 6.39
C GLU A 773 19.42 -5.28 4.93
N ASP A 774 20.50 -6.02 4.72
CA ASP A 774 20.69 -6.78 3.50
C ASP A 774 19.72 -7.98 3.45
N HIS A 775 18.59 -7.78 2.80
CA HIS A 775 17.54 -8.80 2.70
C HIS A 775 17.97 -10.06 1.94
N ALA A 776 18.94 -9.98 1.04
CA ALA A 776 19.46 -11.15 0.33
C ALA A 776 20.31 -12.02 1.26
N LYS A 777 21.14 -11.37 2.08
CA LYS A 777 21.92 -12.05 3.13
C LYS A 777 21.00 -12.66 4.19
N LEU A 778 20.01 -11.90 4.68
CA LEU A 778 19.01 -12.39 5.64
C LEU A 778 18.31 -13.65 5.13
N LYS A 779 17.85 -13.65 3.89
CA LYS A 779 17.20 -14.81 3.26
C LYS A 779 18.13 -16.02 3.19
N THR A 780 19.42 -15.80 2.91
CA THR A 780 20.44 -16.87 2.84
C THR A 780 20.66 -17.49 4.22
N GLU A 781 20.77 -16.66 5.27
CA GLU A 781 20.96 -17.11 6.65
C GLU A 781 19.75 -17.91 7.15
N ILE A 782 18.51 -17.44 6.89
CA ILE A 782 17.29 -18.16 7.23
C ILE A 782 17.25 -19.54 6.54
N LYS A 783 17.57 -19.61 5.24
CA LYS A 783 17.61 -20.89 4.50
C LYS A 783 18.68 -21.84 5.02
N ALA A 784 19.82 -21.33 5.44
CA ALA A 784 20.88 -22.16 6.01
C ALA A 784 20.43 -22.77 7.35
N LEU A 785 19.81 -21.96 8.22
CA LEU A 785 19.29 -22.43 9.50
C LEU A 785 18.12 -23.44 9.33
N ASP A 786 17.21 -23.18 8.37
CA ASP A 786 16.13 -24.12 8.01
C ASP A 786 16.67 -25.52 7.64
N ARG A 787 17.69 -25.57 6.79
CA ARG A 787 18.35 -26.84 6.45
C ARG A 787 18.97 -27.54 7.66
N SER A 788 19.66 -26.82 8.53
CA SER A 788 20.23 -27.38 9.76
C SER A 788 19.14 -27.93 10.69
N LEU A 789 18.01 -27.24 10.86
CA LEU A 789 16.89 -27.69 11.67
C LEU A 789 16.23 -28.98 11.13
N ILE A 790 16.13 -29.12 9.81
CA ILE A 790 15.64 -30.35 9.17
C ILE A 790 16.59 -31.52 9.46
N VAL A 791 17.90 -31.32 9.28
CA VAL A 791 18.89 -32.39 9.36
C VAL A 791 19.21 -32.77 10.82
N GLU A 792 19.50 -31.78 11.65
CA GLU A 792 20.00 -31.98 13.02
C GLU A 792 18.90 -32.13 14.06
N ALA A 793 17.84 -31.27 13.98
CA ALA A 793 16.70 -31.30 14.91
C ALA A 793 15.53 -32.17 14.41
N LYS A 794 15.64 -32.76 13.21
CA LYS A 794 14.59 -33.61 12.59
C LYS A 794 13.20 -32.97 12.53
N CYS A 795 13.17 -31.65 12.36
CA CYS A 795 11.93 -30.91 12.26
C CYS A 795 11.16 -31.21 10.96
N SER A 796 9.83 -31.14 11.00
CA SER A 796 9.01 -31.11 9.78
C SER A 796 9.33 -29.86 8.94
N ALA A 797 9.10 -29.93 7.63
CA ALA A 797 9.42 -28.83 6.71
C ALA A 797 8.74 -27.49 7.08
N ARG A 798 7.57 -27.51 7.69
CA ARG A 798 6.89 -26.28 8.15
C ARG A 798 7.46 -25.77 9.46
N LYS A 799 7.68 -26.68 10.43
CA LYS A 799 8.27 -26.31 11.72
C LYS A 799 9.69 -25.76 11.56
N SER A 800 10.53 -26.38 10.72
CA SER A 800 11.88 -25.90 10.47
C SER A 800 11.90 -24.47 9.91
N LYS A 801 11.02 -24.15 8.96
CA LYS A 801 10.87 -22.79 8.42
C LYS A 801 10.45 -21.78 9.49
N ASN A 802 9.46 -22.13 10.33
CA ASN A 802 8.99 -21.26 11.41
C ASN A 802 10.11 -20.98 12.41
N TRP A 803 10.78 -22.04 12.88
CA TRP A 803 11.87 -21.95 13.83
C TRP A 803 13.11 -21.27 13.23
N ALA A 804 13.41 -21.44 11.92
CA ALA A 804 14.52 -20.76 11.27
C ALA A 804 14.32 -19.23 11.24
N VAL A 805 13.09 -18.77 10.96
CA VAL A 805 12.75 -17.34 10.97
C VAL A 805 13.02 -16.73 12.34
N VAL A 806 12.39 -17.24 13.37
CA VAL A 806 12.50 -16.66 14.73
C VAL A 806 13.86 -16.98 15.36
N GLY A 807 14.38 -18.17 15.11
CA GLY A 807 15.66 -18.64 15.62
C GLY A 807 16.85 -17.79 15.19
N LEU A 808 16.86 -17.30 13.94
CA LEU A 808 17.93 -16.42 13.49
C LEU A 808 17.99 -15.13 14.31
N PHE A 809 16.85 -14.47 14.51
CA PHE A 809 16.78 -13.27 15.34
C PHE A 809 17.09 -13.56 16.82
N ALA A 810 16.69 -14.73 17.33
CA ALA A 810 17.04 -15.14 18.69
C ALA A 810 18.55 -15.36 18.86
N ILE A 811 19.23 -15.95 17.89
CA ILE A 811 20.69 -16.09 17.88
C ILE A 811 21.35 -14.72 17.86
N ARG A 812 20.93 -13.81 16.97
CA ARG A 812 21.48 -12.44 16.90
C ARG A 812 21.29 -11.65 18.20
N LEU A 813 20.12 -11.77 18.85
CA LEU A 813 19.86 -11.16 20.16
C LEU A 813 20.72 -11.76 21.26
N ALA A 814 20.89 -13.08 21.28
CA ALA A 814 21.72 -13.76 22.26
C ALA A 814 23.19 -13.37 22.13
N GLU A 815 23.73 -13.40 20.92
CA GLU A 815 25.13 -13.02 20.65
C GLU A 815 25.42 -11.59 21.14
N LYS A 816 24.47 -10.67 20.97
CA LYS A 816 24.65 -9.26 21.34
C LYS A 816 24.43 -9.00 22.84
N TYR A 817 23.39 -9.58 23.47
CA TYR A 817 22.93 -9.20 24.81
C TYR A 817 23.09 -10.29 25.87
N MET A 818 23.26 -11.56 25.49
CA MET A 818 23.41 -12.72 26.36
C MET A 818 24.50 -13.68 25.85
N PRO A 819 25.75 -13.21 25.62
CA PRO A 819 26.78 -13.98 24.91
C PRO A 819 27.22 -15.27 25.61
N SER A 820 26.92 -15.41 26.90
CA SER A 820 27.17 -16.66 27.66
C SER A 820 26.10 -17.74 27.45
N PHE A 821 24.98 -17.42 26.79
CA PHE A 821 23.88 -18.34 26.58
C PHE A 821 23.97 -18.98 25.18
N ASP A 822 24.03 -20.31 25.12
CA ASP A 822 24.07 -21.04 23.85
C ASP A 822 22.66 -21.14 23.25
N MET A 823 22.27 -20.07 22.59
CA MET A 823 20.94 -19.97 21.94
C MET A 823 20.79 -20.98 20.80
N LYS A 824 21.85 -21.33 20.09
CA LYS A 824 21.79 -22.30 19.01
C LYS A 824 21.43 -23.68 19.54
N LYS A 825 22.08 -24.12 20.60
CA LYS A 825 21.76 -25.39 21.28
C LYS A 825 20.32 -25.41 21.79
N TYR A 826 19.90 -24.35 22.47
CA TYR A 826 18.51 -24.22 22.94
C TYR A 826 17.50 -24.32 21.80
N LEU A 827 17.75 -23.62 20.71
CA LEU A 827 16.87 -23.59 19.53
C LEU A 827 16.68 -25.01 18.95
N PHE A 828 17.75 -25.80 18.84
CA PHE A 828 17.70 -27.16 18.31
C PHE A 828 16.92 -28.10 19.25
N GLU A 829 17.14 -27.98 20.55
CA GLU A 829 16.40 -28.76 21.55
C GLU A 829 14.91 -28.40 21.58
N ALA A 830 14.58 -27.11 21.57
CA ALA A 830 13.20 -26.62 21.60
C ALA A 830 12.42 -27.02 20.35
N SER A 831 13.03 -26.86 19.17
CA SER A 831 12.42 -27.21 17.89
C SER A 831 12.23 -28.73 17.71
N SER A 832 13.16 -29.56 18.23
CA SER A 832 13.02 -31.01 18.26
C SER A 832 11.85 -31.44 19.15
N LYS A 833 11.78 -30.91 20.37
CA LYS A 833 10.67 -31.19 21.30
C LYS A 833 9.31 -30.78 20.72
N ASP A 834 9.23 -29.57 20.10
CA ASP A 834 8.01 -29.10 19.47
C ASP A 834 7.57 -30.01 18.30
N SER A 835 8.52 -30.56 17.55
CA SER A 835 8.25 -31.53 16.48
C SER A 835 7.84 -32.91 16.99
N GLU A 836 8.40 -33.37 18.11
CA GLU A 836 8.04 -34.63 18.75
C GLU A 836 6.64 -34.58 19.37
N MET A 837 6.32 -33.53 20.10
CA MET A 837 4.98 -33.30 20.64
C MET A 837 3.92 -33.31 19.54
N GLN A 838 4.20 -32.74 18.38
CA GLN A 838 3.26 -32.74 17.29
C GLN A 838 3.08 -34.12 16.63
N LYS A 839 4.13 -34.95 16.57
CA LYS A 839 4.01 -36.33 16.09
C LYS A 839 3.12 -37.17 17.00
N SER A 840 3.18 -36.91 18.30
CA SER A 840 2.30 -37.56 19.28
C SER A 840 0.85 -37.02 19.23
N GLU A 841 0.62 -35.86 18.69
CA GLU A 841 -0.68 -35.18 18.60
C GLU A 841 -1.33 -35.25 17.19
N THR A 842 -0.85 -36.14 16.30
CA THR A 842 -1.49 -36.33 15.00
C THR A 842 -2.93 -36.84 15.14
N THR A 843 -3.78 -36.58 14.11
CA THR A 843 -5.13 -37.15 14.03
C THR A 843 -5.18 -38.67 14.34
N VAL A 844 -4.16 -39.38 13.89
CA VAL A 844 -3.97 -40.80 14.10
C VAL A 844 -3.59 -41.10 15.56
N ALA A 845 -2.70 -40.30 16.14
CA ALA A 845 -2.31 -40.47 17.56
C ALA A 845 -3.50 -40.21 18.49
N GLN A 846 -4.23 -39.10 18.33
CA GLN A 846 -5.44 -38.78 19.10
C GLN A 846 -6.51 -39.87 18.97
N PHE A 847 -6.68 -40.43 17.77
CA PHE A 847 -7.61 -41.52 17.55
C PHE A 847 -7.19 -42.75 18.36
N PHE A 848 -5.91 -43.14 18.33
CA PHE A 848 -5.42 -44.34 19.04
C PHE A 848 -5.25 -44.11 20.55
N GLU A 849 -4.97 -42.91 21.04
CA GLU A 849 -5.05 -42.53 22.47
C GLU A 849 -6.46 -42.72 23.02
N THR A 850 -7.45 -42.29 22.24
CA THR A 850 -8.86 -42.52 22.62
C THR A 850 -9.21 -43.98 22.59
N VAL A 851 -8.72 -44.76 21.64
CA VAL A 851 -8.90 -46.23 21.59
C VAL A 851 -8.31 -46.88 22.82
N GLU A 852 -7.07 -46.50 23.22
CA GLU A 852 -6.41 -47.00 24.43
C GLU A 852 -7.20 -46.65 25.68
N SER A 853 -7.64 -45.40 25.81
CA SER A 853 -8.48 -44.93 26.94
C SER A 853 -9.79 -45.73 27.06
N ILE A 854 -10.46 -46.00 25.93
CA ILE A 854 -11.72 -46.77 25.90
C ILE A 854 -11.46 -48.24 26.27
N MET A 855 -10.33 -48.81 25.84
CA MET A 855 -9.97 -50.19 26.16
C MET A 855 -9.54 -50.41 27.62
N SER A 856 -9.02 -49.35 28.27
CA SER A 856 -8.55 -49.34 29.65
C SER A 856 -9.67 -49.08 30.67
N GLN A 857 -10.91 -48.84 30.25
CA GLN A 857 -12.05 -48.59 31.16
C GLN A 857 -12.42 -49.88 31.93
N GLU A 858 -12.51 -49.79 33.25
CA GLU A 858 -12.98 -50.92 34.10
C GLU A 858 -14.47 -51.16 33.89
N GLY A 859 -14.87 -52.44 33.76
CA GLY A 859 -16.26 -52.84 33.57
C GLY A 859 -16.51 -53.53 32.22
N PHE A 860 -17.45 -52.99 31.42
CA PHE A 860 -17.73 -53.53 30.07
C PHE A 860 -17.10 -52.65 28.98
N PRO A 861 -15.85 -52.94 28.59
CA PRO A 861 -15.18 -52.11 27.61
C PRO A 861 -15.94 -52.20 26.25
N LYS A 862 -16.22 -51.06 25.67
CA LYS A 862 -16.89 -50.99 24.37
C LYS A 862 -16.02 -51.53 23.21
N LEU A 863 -14.68 -51.57 23.42
CA LEU A 863 -13.71 -52.18 22.52
C LEU A 863 -13.03 -53.36 23.15
N THR A 864 -13.00 -54.48 22.46
CA THR A 864 -12.43 -55.76 22.97
C THR A 864 -11.56 -56.39 21.87
N THR A 865 -10.97 -57.55 22.19
CA THR A 865 -10.25 -58.37 21.20
C THR A 865 -11.12 -58.86 20.04
N SER A 866 -12.45 -58.70 20.09
CA SER A 866 -13.34 -58.91 18.94
C SER A 866 -13.29 -57.75 17.92
N HIS A 867 -12.66 -56.63 18.24
CA HIS A 867 -12.59 -55.46 17.40
C HIS A 867 -11.15 -55.07 17.04
N ILE A 868 -10.19 -55.41 17.90
CA ILE A 868 -8.78 -55.16 17.73
C ILE A 868 -8.01 -56.41 18.14
N ILE A 869 -7.23 -56.96 17.21
CA ILE A 869 -6.44 -58.22 17.44
C ILE A 869 -4.97 -57.90 17.21
N ARG A 870 -4.16 -58.40 18.13
CA ARG A 870 -2.70 -58.38 18.00
C ARG A 870 -2.20 -59.78 17.64
N GLU A 871 -1.51 -59.90 16.53
CA GLU A 871 -0.85 -61.13 16.06
C GLU A 871 0.63 -60.81 15.83
N ASP A 872 1.50 -61.37 16.66
CA ASP A 872 2.94 -61.12 16.64
C ASP A 872 3.25 -59.61 16.71
N ASN A 873 3.87 -59.08 15.63
CA ASN A 873 4.20 -57.66 15.45
C ASN A 873 3.16 -56.89 14.63
N LEU A 874 1.96 -57.44 14.43
CA LEU A 874 0.88 -56.81 13.68
C LEU A 874 -0.31 -56.48 14.60
N LEU A 875 -0.89 -55.31 14.38
CA LEU A 875 -2.15 -54.89 14.99
C LEU A 875 -3.24 -54.81 13.91
N HIS A 876 -4.33 -55.57 14.13
CA HIS A 876 -5.44 -55.64 13.23
C HIS A 876 -6.67 -54.95 13.83
N VAL A 877 -7.15 -53.91 13.18
CA VAL A 877 -8.23 -53.06 13.68
C VAL A 877 -9.42 -53.11 12.76
N TRP A 878 -10.58 -53.52 13.29
CA TRP A 878 -11.85 -53.38 12.56
C TRP A 878 -12.28 -51.92 12.60
N PHE A 879 -11.65 -51.14 11.73
CA PHE A 879 -11.70 -49.68 11.74
C PHE A 879 -13.11 -49.06 11.69
N PRO A 880 -14.07 -49.53 10.84
CA PRO A 880 -15.41 -48.95 10.85
C PRO A 880 -16.13 -49.01 12.19
N HIS A 881 -15.92 -50.07 12.95
CA HIS A 881 -16.51 -50.21 14.27
C HIS A 881 -15.76 -49.37 15.31
N VAL A 882 -14.44 -49.45 15.32
CA VAL A 882 -13.58 -48.73 16.27
C VAL A 882 -13.78 -47.25 16.11
N TYR A 883 -13.83 -46.74 14.90
CA TYR A 883 -14.13 -45.33 14.62
C TYR A 883 -15.48 -44.91 15.18
N ARG A 884 -16.54 -45.69 14.96
CA ARG A 884 -17.86 -45.38 15.50
C ARG A 884 -17.84 -45.31 17.05
N VAL A 885 -17.16 -46.20 17.72
CA VAL A 885 -17.05 -46.20 19.20
C VAL A 885 -16.29 -45.00 19.69
N VAL A 886 -15.22 -44.60 18.99
CA VAL A 886 -14.48 -43.35 19.28
C VAL A 886 -15.37 -42.15 19.08
N ASP A 887 -16.09 -42.03 17.97
CA ASP A 887 -17.00 -40.92 17.71
C ASP A 887 -18.17 -40.85 18.73
N GLU A 888 -18.70 -41.99 19.16
CA GLU A 888 -19.70 -42.10 20.25
C GLU A 888 -19.14 -41.58 21.60
N ALA A 889 -17.86 -41.83 21.89
CA ALA A 889 -17.20 -41.29 23.09
C ALA A 889 -17.13 -39.75 23.08
N TYR A 890 -17.08 -39.14 21.91
CA TYR A 890 -17.18 -37.68 21.68
C TYR A 890 -18.61 -37.22 21.40
N HIS A 891 -19.62 -37.99 21.70
CA HIS A 891 -21.04 -37.69 21.45
C HIS A 891 -21.36 -37.34 19.97
N GLY A 892 -20.71 -38.03 19.02
CA GLY A 892 -20.85 -37.77 17.60
C GLY A 892 -20.14 -36.51 17.11
N LYS A 893 -19.18 -36.00 17.85
CA LYS A 893 -18.41 -34.75 17.54
C LYS A 893 -16.90 -34.99 17.53
N PHE A 894 -16.45 -36.21 17.18
CA PHE A 894 -15.03 -36.39 16.97
C PHE A 894 -14.51 -35.47 15.87
N ALA A 895 -13.41 -34.76 16.16
CA ALA A 895 -12.93 -33.66 15.32
C ALA A 895 -12.57 -34.06 13.87
N PHE A 896 -12.34 -35.34 13.62
CA PHE A 896 -11.88 -35.85 12.34
C PHE A 896 -12.84 -36.87 11.74
N THR A 897 -13.13 -36.75 10.47
CA THR A 897 -13.98 -37.72 9.77
C THR A 897 -13.25 -39.06 9.61
N LYS A 898 -14.02 -40.14 9.52
CA LYS A 898 -13.50 -41.49 9.29
C LYS A 898 -12.53 -41.56 8.10
N ASN A 899 -12.83 -40.87 7.02
CA ASN A 899 -11.99 -40.85 5.83
C ASN A 899 -10.69 -40.05 6.06
N ALA A 900 -10.72 -38.99 6.87
CA ALA A 900 -9.54 -38.20 7.19
C ALA A 900 -8.55 -39.04 8.03
N VAL A 901 -9.03 -39.74 9.09
CA VAL A 901 -8.19 -40.60 9.89
C VAL A 901 -7.58 -41.73 9.02
N LEU A 902 -8.39 -42.35 8.16
CA LEU A 902 -7.91 -43.44 7.31
C LEU A 902 -6.90 -42.94 6.26
N SER A 903 -7.12 -41.77 5.66
CA SER A 903 -6.20 -41.19 4.70
C SER A 903 -4.83 -40.91 5.30
N GLN A 904 -4.81 -40.29 6.49
CA GLN A 904 -3.54 -40.03 7.20
C GLN A 904 -2.85 -41.32 7.66
N LEU A 905 -3.63 -42.29 8.14
CA LEU A 905 -3.09 -43.56 8.56
C LEU A 905 -2.38 -44.33 7.43
N ARG A 906 -2.89 -44.21 6.19
CA ARG A 906 -2.26 -44.77 4.98
C ARG A 906 -0.89 -44.19 4.64
N GLU A 907 -0.62 -42.95 5.07
CA GLU A 907 0.64 -42.25 4.85
C GLU A 907 1.70 -42.63 5.93
N GLU A 908 1.28 -43.31 6.99
CA GLU A 908 2.18 -43.62 8.08
C GLU A 908 3.08 -44.82 7.74
N PRO A 909 4.36 -44.80 8.16
CA PRO A 909 5.33 -45.85 7.84
C PRO A 909 5.02 -47.22 8.44
N TYR A 910 4.11 -47.29 9.42
CA TYR A 910 3.64 -48.48 10.04
C TYR A 910 2.33 -49.03 9.47
N PHE A 911 1.75 -48.37 8.48
CA PHE A 911 0.58 -48.88 7.78
C PHE A 911 0.95 -50.00 6.81
N VAL A 912 0.24 -51.16 6.90
CA VAL A 912 0.51 -52.32 6.07
C VAL A 912 -0.59 -52.56 5.04
N SER A 913 -1.86 -52.53 5.44
CA SER A 913 -3.01 -52.79 4.54
C SER A 913 -4.34 -52.40 5.20
N ASP A 914 -5.34 -52.10 4.42
CA ASP A 914 -6.73 -51.89 4.82
C ASP A 914 -7.72 -52.82 4.09
N THR A 915 -7.22 -53.83 3.40
CA THR A 915 -8.02 -54.78 2.61
C THR A 915 -8.00 -56.21 3.12
N ARG A 916 -7.17 -56.48 4.15
CA ARG A 916 -7.00 -57.78 4.72
C ARG A 916 -8.26 -58.25 5.45
N LYS A 917 -8.68 -59.52 5.21
CA LYS A 917 -9.83 -60.13 5.88
C LYS A 917 -9.35 -61.07 6.96
N ILE A 918 -9.68 -60.78 8.19
CA ILE A 918 -9.30 -61.59 9.37
C ILE A 918 -10.58 -62.06 10.10
N GLN A 919 -10.54 -63.23 10.70
CA GLN A 919 -11.58 -63.70 11.58
C GLN A 919 -11.52 -62.97 12.92
N MET A 920 -12.57 -62.27 13.24
CA MET A 920 -12.65 -61.42 14.43
C MET A 920 -13.65 -62.02 15.44
N GLY A 921 -13.19 -62.22 16.68
CA GLY A 921 -13.99 -62.76 17.76
C GLY A 921 -14.44 -64.24 17.62
N LEU A 922 -15.24 -64.73 18.55
CA LEU A 922 -15.71 -66.09 18.64
C LEU A 922 -16.77 -66.49 17.59
N SER A 923 -17.30 -65.50 16.87
CA SER A 923 -18.42 -65.68 15.91
C SER A 923 -18.03 -66.25 14.54
N GLY A 924 -16.74 -66.44 14.28
CA GLY A 924 -16.21 -66.94 13.02
C GLY A 924 -16.37 -65.99 11.81
N VAL A 925 -16.84 -64.76 12.02
CA VAL A 925 -17.07 -63.78 10.96
C VAL A 925 -15.78 -63.12 10.51
N ARG A 926 -15.45 -63.20 9.22
CA ARG A 926 -14.30 -62.47 8.66
C ARG A 926 -14.66 -61.03 8.39
N ARG A 927 -13.82 -60.12 8.94
CA ARG A 927 -13.96 -58.66 8.79
C ARG A 927 -12.80 -58.10 7.99
N VAL A 928 -13.05 -57.03 7.19
CA VAL A 928 -11.98 -56.19 6.58
C VAL A 928 -11.39 -55.35 7.69
N VAL A 929 -10.08 -55.41 7.85
CA VAL A 929 -9.33 -54.72 8.93
C VAL A 929 -8.21 -53.89 8.38
N ILE A 930 -7.85 -52.82 9.11
CA ILE A 930 -6.57 -52.13 8.94
C ILE A 930 -5.51 -52.96 9.67
N THR A 931 -4.37 -53.19 9.04
CA THR A 931 -3.22 -53.87 9.59
C THR A 931 -2.07 -52.90 9.75
N LEU A 932 -1.50 -52.81 10.95
CA LEU A 932 -0.40 -51.93 11.32
C LEU A 932 0.80 -52.73 11.80
N ASP A 933 2.02 -52.30 11.41
CA ASP A 933 3.31 -52.89 11.85
C ASP A 933 3.75 -52.26 13.18
N LEU A 934 3.66 -53.00 14.27
CA LEU A 934 4.01 -52.55 15.61
C LEU A 934 5.52 -52.30 15.78
N THR A 935 6.37 -52.83 14.94
CA THR A 935 7.82 -52.56 15.02
C THR A 935 8.14 -51.10 14.65
N LYS A 936 7.32 -50.51 13.82
CA LYS A 936 7.47 -49.14 13.31
C LYS A 936 6.50 -48.15 13.95
N ALA A 937 5.50 -48.64 14.68
CA ALA A 937 4.45 -47.82 15.24
C ALA A 937 4.92 -47.01 16.48
N PRO A 938 4.33 -45.87 16.79
CA PRO A 938 4.59 -45.15 18.03
C PRO A 938 4.08 -45.92 19.26
N ASP A 939 4.58 -45.55 20.45
CA ASP A 939 4.30 -46.29 21.68
C ASP A 939 2.81 -46.35 22.05
N VAL A 940 2.05 -45.31 21.77
CA VAL A 940 0.57 -45.27 21.92
C VAL A 940 -0.09 -46.44 21.19
N ILE A 941 0.34 -46.75 19.98
CA ILE A 941 -0.22 -47.85 19.17
C ILE A 941 0.35 -49.22 19.65
N LYS A 942 1.63 -49.24 20.06
CA LYS A 942 2.27 -50.44 20.60
C LYS A 942 1.60 -50.97 21.88
N ASN A 943 1.07 -50.05 22.69
CA ASN A 943 0.44 -50.38 23.97
C ASN A 943 -0.98 -50.93 23.80
N ILE A 944 -1.61 -50.68 22.66
CA ILE A 944 -2.98 -51.19 22.41
C ILE A 944 -3.00 -52.72 22.44
N GLY A 945 -3.86 -53.28 23.27
CA GLY A 945 -4.05 -54.73 23.40
C GLY A 945 -2.99 -55.47 24.23
N GLN A 946 -2.06 -54.76 24.92
CA GLN A 946 -1.11 -55.38 25.87
C GLN A 946 -1.75 -55.66 27.22
N SER A 947 -2.81 -55.00 27.61
CA SER A 947 -3.38 -55.02 28.96
C SER A 947 -4.37 -56.17 29.25
N ASN A 948 -4.54 -57.14 28.35
CA ASN A 948 -5.44 -58.30 28.51
C ASN A 948 -4.74 -59.60 28.17
N VAL A 949 -3.68 -59.98 28.95
CA VAL A 949 -3.25 -61.34 29.12
C VAL A 949 -3.31 -61.71 30.63
#